data_5ae4b33b1a83d9a49a6d9735712b549e
#
_entry.id   5ae4b33b1a83d9a49a6d9735712b549e
#
_cell.length_a   1.000
_cell.length_b   1.000
_cell.length_c   1.000
_cell.angle_alpha   90.00
_cell.angle_beta   90.00
_cell.angle_gamma   90.00
#
_symmetry.space_group_name_H-M   'P 1'
#
loop_
_entity.id
_entity.type
_entity.pdbx_description
1 polymer ?
#
loop_
_entity_poly.entity_id
_entity_poly.type
_entity_poly.pdbx_seq_one_letter_code
_entity_poly.pdbx_strand_id
1 'polypeptide(L)'
;MSKRILLLAAALWALVACEKASRESVAPETAPENETPWILKNLFDEAEPASGAPRTFGADFGGTRAHIDMNAEGTYAQSVWKAGDKIIMYAFNQSTGQYRYDVLSTSQSGPSVEFETPGSLEYAGPYYTVFPDARKFSLYEGQVILGTSIPVEQEAVPGGIQDGYTVAYVTAQRTDEFLHFKNKVSLVRFRMSGSLVSRVKSVTVKGATNIAGDIVLLVGSDGEASVTDQVWFNPDGRSNTVRLSGDFVAGQDYFIVLKPGAQTSFKMVFADDAGHSTTKVGQAFTFPEGRISDFGTIDLGDEFQDDNTVYDPIQYMTATAGAPKPVTIAVIGDGFTKSELSDFEMLAKSGVDALMDTEPYKTYRDYFNVWILKAASRESGANVTDGSGTIVTPVNCYFGSRWGRDSYDDMVANESDVYDFVAENCPDIKNGIHSINEVPILLVINDARYGGRCHSVSDGKGYAMAPYTDHGGPLSWQYASFGKEAASATAAPGETRQVTEAERQALGISNGNWLNVLVHEFGGHCFGRLDDEYWHESTKPRVSEIGLHSWPVPYALNISPSYDNPTWKAALLGDDLQAKPSLVAKDSRYGRIGVYQGGDVSVFNRWRSEKVSCMIDNRFYFSTWQRMIIVKRIMSLSGSAYSEASFWEHDNPADPLRDAVSGQTQGQPRLPRRVMPMLPPPVLHEVD
;
A
#
# COMPACT_ATOMS: atom_id res chain seq x y z
N MET A 1 -21.33 35.18 -25.11
CA MET A 1 -21.43 34.07 -24.15
C MET A 1 -21.02 32.80 -24.86
N SER A 2 -19.77 32.47 -25.02
CA SER A 2 -19.42 31.17 -25.66
C SER A 2 -17.93 30.76 -25.63
N LYS A 3 -17.06 31.44 -24.92
CA LYS A 3 -15.63 31.03 -24.85
C LYS A 3 -15.12 30.68 -23.42
N ARG A 4 -15.93 30.81 -22.39
CA ARG A 4 -15.54 30.47 -21.01
C ARG A 4 -16.05 29.10 -20.50
N ILE A 5 -16.98 28.49 -21.23
CA ILE A 5 -17.53 27.15 -20.85
C ILE A 5 -16.69 26.01 -21.45
N LEU A 6 -15.95 26.22 -22.54
CA LEU A 6 -15.09 25.21 -23.15
C LEU A 6 -13.76 24.99 -22.39
N LEU A 7 -13.32 25.94 -21.58
CA LEU A 7 -12.07 25.80 -20.80
C LEU A 7 -12.26 25.04 -19.48
N LEU A 8 -13.47 25.02 -18.93
CA LEU A 8 -13.76 24.21 -17.73
C LEU A 8 -13.99 22.72 -18.05
N ALA A 9 -14.53 22.42 -19.22
CA ALA A 9 -14.71 21.03 -19.66
C ALA A 9 -13.37 20.33 -20.03
N ALA A 10 -12.40 21.10 -20.54
CA ALA A 10 -11.06 20.58 -20.85
C ALA A 10 -10.21 20.34 -19.58
N ALA A 11 -10.46 21.09 -18.51
CA ALA A 11 -9.74 20.92 -17.25
C ALA A 11 -10.26 19.71 -16.44
N LEU A 12 -11.55 19.37 -16.55
CA LEU A 12 -12.10 18.16 -15.90
C LEU A 12 -11.71 16.87 -16.61
N TRP A 13 -11.49 16.91 -17.93
CA TRP A 13 -11.01 15.72 -18.68
C TRP A 13 -9.51 15.45 -18.51
N ALA A 14 -8.73 16.47 -18.18
CA ALA A 14 -7.30 16.32 -17.90
C ALA A 14 -7.07 15.70 -16.50
N LEU A 15 -7.99 15.86 -15.56
CA LEU A 15 -7.89 15.26 -14.22
C LEU A 15 -8.27 13.78 -14.18
N VAL A 16 -9.14 13.32 -15.08
CA VAL A 16 -9.53 11.89 -15.14
C VAL A 16 -8.53 11.03 -15.94
N ALA A 17 -7.73 11.64 -16.82
CA ALA A 17 -6.67 10.94 -17.52
C ALA A 17 -5.36 10.84 -16.72
N CYS A 18 -5.22 11.61 -15.61
CA CYS A 18 -4.00 11.60 -14.78
C CYS A 18 -3.96 10.50 -13.72
N GLU A 19 -5.07 9.86 -13.36
CA GLU A 19 -5.07 8.85 -12.29
C GLU A 19 -4.61 7.44 -12.73
N LYS A 20 -4.61 7.14 -14.03
CA LYS A 20 -3.94 5.92 -14.55
C LYS A 20 -2.49 6.13 -14.99
N ALA A 21 -2.10 7.39 -15.21
CA ALA A 21 -0.74 7.78 -15.58
C ALA A 21 0.14 8.18 -14.39
N SER A 22 -0.41 8.37 -13.20
CA SER A 22 0.33 8.89 -12.04
C SER A 22 0.84 7.83 -11.08
N ARG A 23 1.02 6.59 -11.56
CA ARG A 23 1.97 5.65 -10.98
C ARG A 23 3.15 5.33 -11.90
N GLU A 24 3.39 6.11 -12.91
CA GLU A 24 4.78 6.41 -13.23
C GLU A 24 5.30 7.20 -12.01
N SER A 25 5.98 6.51 -11.08
CA SER A 25 6.93 7.20 -10.24
C SER A 25 7.76 8.02 -11.22
N VAL A 26 7.61 9.32 -11.21
CA VAL A 26 8.70 10.18 -11.66
C VAL A 26 9.86 9.61 -10.88
N ALA A 27 10.78 8.94 -11.55
CA ALA A 27 12.05 8.58 -10.96
C ALA A 27 12.50 9.88 -10.31
N PRO A 28 12.81 9.91 -9.01
CA PRO A 28 13.26 11.13 -8.39
C PRO A 28 14.35 11.61 -9.31
N GLU A 29 14.23 12.83 -9.80
CA GLU A 29 15.25 13.47 -10.62
C GLU A 29 16.54 13.09 -9.91
N THR A 30 17.40 12.31 -10.56
CA THR A 30 18.55 11.68 -9.91
C THR A 30 19.30 12.81 -9.24
N ALA A 31 19.30 12.83 -7.93
CA ALA A 31 20.12 13.76 -7.17
C ALA A 31 21.51 13.67 -7.79
N PRO A 32 22.17 14.78 -8.12
CA PRO A 32 23.45 14.75 -8.78
C PRO A 32 24.35 13.76 -8.03
N GLU A 33 25.03 12.86 -8.74
CA GLU A 33 25.69 11.63 -8.24
C GLU A 33 26.71 11.82 -7.08
N ASN A 34 26.77 13.00 -6.47
CA ASN A 34 27.70 13.36 -5.40
C ASN A 34 27.07 14.08 -4.20
N GLU A 35 25.74 14.14 -4.08
CA GLU A 35 25.14 14.74 -2.90
C GLU A 35 24.74 13.67 -1.88
N THR A 36 25.30 13.77 -0.69
CA THR A 36 24.93 12.97 0.49
C THR A 36 23.41 13.05 0.70
N PRO A 37 22.73 11.93 0.94
CA PRO A 37 21.29 11.95 1.18
C PRO A 37 20.94 12.99 2.24
N TRP A 38 19.93 13.77 1.95
CA TRP A 38 19.43 14.84 2.80
C TRP A 38 18.99 14.28 4.16
N ILE A 39 19.64 14.63 5.22
CA ILE A 39 19.30 14.23 6.58
C ILE A 39 18.93 15.51 7.34
N LEU A 40 17.74 15.54 7.95
CA LEU A 40 17.40 16.56 8.94
C LEU A 40 18.42 16.50 10.08
N LYS A 41 19.22 17.55 10.19
CA LYS A 41 20.24 17.64 11.22
C LYS A 41 19.64 18.02 12.56
N ASN A 42 20.19 17.47 13.63
CA ASN A 42 19.96 18.00 14.96
C ASN A 42 20.83 19.22 15.14
N LEU A 43 20.25 20.41 15.06
CA LEU A 43 20.97 21.67 15.07
C LEU A 43 21.43 22.11 16.46
N PHE A 44 21.13 21.41 17.54
CA PHE A 44 21.62 21.73 18.86
C PHE A 44 23.15 21.67 18.95
N ASP A 45 23.77 20.83 18.12
CA ASP A 45 25.23 20.69 18.06
C ASP A 45 25.89 21.66 17.05
N GLU A 46 25.11 22.27 16.14
CA GLU A 46 25.59 23.07 15.01
C GLU A 46 25.15 24.55 15.08
N ALA A 47 24.06 24.85 15.82
CA ALA A 47 23.54 26.20 15.97
C ALA A 47 23.99 26.83 17.31
N GLU A 48 24.41 28.06 17.26
CA GLU A 48 24.78 28.80 18.48
C GLU A 48 23.52 29.26 19.23
N PRO A 49 23.45 29.11 20.56
CA PRO A 49 22.40 29.70 21.36
C PRO A 49 22.33 31.22 21.16
N ALA A 50 21.14 31.80 21.35
CA ALA A 50 20.97 33.25 21.33
C ALA A 50 21.80 33.93 22.43
N SER A 51 22.45 35.04 22.09
CA SER A 51 23.38 35.77 22.98
C SER A 51 22.96 37.20 23.30
N GLY A 52 21.83 37.67 22.75
CA GLY A 52 21.29 38.98 23.00
C GLY A 52 20.64 39.16 24.38
N ALA A 53 20.07 40.32 24.67
CA ALA A 53 19.33 40.58 25.91
C ALA A 53 18.03 39.72 25.94
N PRO A 54 17.63 39.23 27.11
CA PRO A 54 16.36 38.48 27.28
C PRO A 54 15.16 39.27 26.76
N ARG A 55 14.19 38.55 26.20
CA ARG A 55 12.90 39.08 25.70
C ARG A 55 11.75 38.26 26.23
N THR A 56 10.59 38.87 26.27
CA THR A 56 9.32 38.20 26.56
C THR A 56 8.42 38.26 25.33
N PHE A 57 7.76 37.15 25.03
CA PHE A 57 6.75 37.05 24.00
C PHE A 57 5.43 36.58 24.62
N GLY A 58 4.35 37.30 24.36
CA GLY A 58 3.01 36.74 24.58
C GLY A 58 2.75 35.61 23.60
N ALA A 59 2.02 34.60 24.00
CA ALA A 59 1.68 33.48 23.13
C ALA A 59 0.27 32.97 23.41
N ASP A 60 -0.46 32.70 22.34
CA ASP A 60 -1.70 31.95 22.36
C ASP A 60 -1.74 30.92 21.19
N PHE A 61 -2.78 30.14 21.19
CA PHE A 61 -3.02 29.21 20.09
C PHE A 61 -4.13 29.73 19.20
N GLY A 62 -4.17 30.88 18.71
CA GLY A 62 -5.07 31.44 17.69
C GLY A 62 -6.22 30.52 17.19
N GLY A 63 -6.96 29.92 18.11
CA GLY A 63 -7.96 28.89 17.82
C GLY A 63 -7.42 27.45 17.69
N THR A 64 -6.11 27.17 17.99
CA THR A 64 -5.52 25.80 17.89
C THR A 64 -4.50 25.55 19.03
N ARG A 65 -4.26 24.29 19.54
CA ARG A 65 -4.05 24.09 21.00
C ARG A 65 -2.94 23.13 21.44
N ALA A 66 -2.28 23.43 22.58
CA ALA A 66 -1.26 22.57 23.24
C ALA A 66 -1.88 21.53 24.21
N HIS A 67 -2.85 21.94 24.99
CA HIS A 67 -3.59 21.09 25.93
C HIS A 67 -5.07 21.26 25.65
N ILE A 68 -5.87 20.21 25.84
CA ILE A 68 -7.28 20.23 25.53
C ILE A 68 -8.07 20.16 26.83
N ASP A 69 -8.79 21.23 27.15
CA ASP A 69 -9.87 21.20 28.13
C ASP A 69 -11.20 21.41 27.40
N MET A 70 -12.11 20.45 27.57
CA MET A 70 -13.47 20.61 27.03
C MET A 70 -14.21 21.68 27.83
N ASN A 71 -14.98 22.52 27.14
CA ASN A 71 -15.88 23.42 27.84
C ASN A 71 -16.94 22.63 28.62
N ALA A 72 -17.62 23.29 29.58
CA ALA A 72 -18.63 22.66 30.43
C ALA A 72 -19.78 22.02 29.65
N GLU A 73 -20.00 22.45 28.41
CA GLU A 73 -21.06 21.95 27.52
C GLU A 73 -20.57 20.80 26.61
N GLY A 74 -19.27 20.49 26.61
CA GLY A 74 -18.68 19.43 25.80
C GLY A 74 -18.68 19.67 24.30
N THR A 75 -18.88 20.92 23.86
CA THR A 75 -19.08 21.29 22.46
C THR A 75 -17.79 21.70 21.74
N TYR A 76 -16.82 22.22 22.47
CA TYR A 76 -15.48 22.49 21.92
C TYR A 76 -14.41 22.39 23.02
N ALA A 77 -13.20 22.22 22.58
CA ALA A 77 -12.06 22.10 23.46
C ALA A 77 -11.35 23.46 23.56
N GLN A 78 -10.90 23.85 24.75
CA GLN A 78 -10.08 25.04 24.96
C GLN A 78 -8.63 24.69 25.22
N SER A 79 -7.68 25.29 24.48
CA SER A 79 -6.27 25.12 24.75
C SER A 79 -5.79 25.99 25.84
N VAL A 80 -4.91 25.42 26.61
CA VAL A 80 -4.22 26.13 27.65
C VAL A 80 -2.75 25.75 27.60
N TRP A 81 -1.90 26.73 27.77
CA TRP A 81 -0.51 26.54 28.12
C TRP A 81 -0.38 26.06 29.56
N LYS A 82 0.68 25.30 29.85
CA LYS A 82 1.03 24.90 31.22
C LYS A 82 2.39 25.47 31.61
N ALA A 83 2.52 25.79 32.89
CA ALA A 83 3.81 26.17 33.44
C ALA A 83 4.85 25.07 33.20
N GLY A 84 5.97 25.43 32.61
CA GLY A 84 7.03 24.52 32.19
C GLY A 84 7.01 24.19 30.70
N ASP A 85 5.99 24.59 29.93
CA ASP A 85 5.99 24.43 28.49
C ASP A 85 7.17 25.17 27.85
N LYS A 86 7.73 24.55 26.81
CA LYS A 86 8.88 25.07 26.06
C LYS A 86 8.58 25.11 24.59
N ILE A 87 8.99 26.21 23.95
CA ILE A 87 8.99 26.40 22.51
C ILE A 87 10.42 26.64 22.04
N ILE A 88 10.73 26.27 20.81
CA ILE A 88 12.00 26.60 20.18
C ILE A 88 11.78 27.56 19.03
N MET A 89 12.58 28.61 19.00
CA MET A 89 12.55 29.66 17.99
C MET A 89 13.86 29.66 17.21
N TYR A 90 13.78 29.45 15.91
CA TYR A 90 14.90 29.46 14.99
C TYR A 90 14.94 30.77 14.20
N ALA A 91 16.15 31.32 13.99
CA ALA A 91 16.41 32.37 13.02
C ALA A 91 17.51 31.92 12.06
N PHE A 92 17.33 32.22 10.79
CA PHE A 92 18.27 31.90 9.74
C PHE A 92 18.74 33.16 9.03
N ASN A 93 20.06 33.31 8.93
CA ASN A 93 20.64 34.38 8.17
C ASN A 93 20.98 33.90 6.74
N GLN A 94 20.12 34.25 5.79
CA GLN A 94 20.29 33.88 4.38
C GLN A 94 21.61 34.35 3.76
N SER A 95 22.19 35.44 4.27
CA SER A 95 23.44 36.00 3.73
C SER A 95 24.68 35.24 4.16
N THR A 96 24.65 34.62 5.33
CA THR A 96 25.80 33.91 5.93
C THR A 96 25.62 32.39 5.99
N GLY A 97 24.40 31.89 5.76
CA GLY A 97 24.05 30.48 5.94
C GLY A 97 24.06 30.01 7.40
N GLN A 98 24.08 30.93 8.36
CA GLN A 98 24.15 30.61 9.79
C GLN A 98 22.75 30.54 10.41
N TYR A 99 22.61 29.65 11.38
CA TYR A 99 21.41 29.54 12.20
C TYR A 99 21.72 29.95 13.65
N ARG A 100 20.68 30.45 14.31
CA ARG A 100 20.64 30.56 15.78
C ARG A 100 19.31 30.07 16.26
N TYR A 101 19.25 29.57 17.46
CA TYR A 101 18.03 29.18 18.11
C TYR A 101 17.97 29.79 19.52
N ASP A 102 16.74 29.88 20.03
CA ASP A 102 16.48 30.18 21.43
C ASP A 102 15.35 29.23 21.92
N VAL A 103 15.49 28.78 23.17
CA VAL A 103 14.48 27.96 23.84
C VAL A 103 13.78 28.84 24.86
N LEU A 104 12.50 29.10 24.60
CA LEU A 104 11.67 29.92 25.46
C LEU A 104 10.87 29.03 26.37
N SER A 105 10.67 29.43 27.63
CA SER A 105 9.82 28.71 28.60
C SER A 105 8.82 29.65 29.23
N THR A 106 7.71 29.09 29.71
CA THR A 106 6.70 29.81 30.48
C THR A 106 6.59 29.27 31.89
N SER A 107 6.40 30.14 32.86
CA SER A 107 6.05 29.79 34.23
C SER A 107 4.53 29.92 34.48
N GLN A 108 3.79 30.34 33.48
CA GLN A 108 2.34 30.61 33.55
C GLN A 108 1.55 29.46 32.99
N SER A 109 0.26 29.38 33.36
CA SER A 109 -0.72 28.47 32.78
C SER A 109 -1.97 29.27 32.37
N GLY A 110 -2.56 28.93 31.24
CA GLY A 110 -3.76 29.59 30.75
C GLY A 110 -3.88 29.62 29.22
N PRO A 111 -4.95 30.21 28.70
CA PRO A 111 -5.14 30.29 27.23
C PRO A 111 -4.13 31.22 26.55
N SER A 112 -3.61 32.20 27.27
CA SER A 112 -2.55 33.09 26.82
C SER A 112 -1.52 33.23 27.95
N VAL A 113 -0.23 33.13 27.61
CA VAL A 113 0.89 33.18 28.54
C VAL A 113 2.05 33.99 27.96
N GLU A 114 3.00 34.29 28.81
CA GLU A 114 4.27 34.89 28.39
C GLU A 114 5.40 33.85 28.42
N PHE A 115 6.16 33.79 27.33
CA PHE A 115 7.39 33.02 27.24
C PHE A 115 8.60 33.91 27.40
N GLU A 116 9.49 33.50 28.26
CA GLU A 116 10.75 34.19 28.53
C GLU A 116 11.90 33.48 27.83
N THR A 117 12.80 34.24 27.21
CA THR A 117 14.01 33.73 26.59
C THR A 117 15.22 34.08 27.44
N PRO A 118 16.22 33.19 27.58
CA PRO A 118 17.47 33.49 28.25
C PRO A 118 18.36 34.47 27.46
N GLY A 119 18.06 34.67 26.17
CA GLY A 119 18.79 35.58 25.29
C GLY A 119 17.86 36.19 24.24
N SER A 120 18.40 36.75 23.17
CA SER A 120 17.61 37.15 22.02
C SER A 120 18.31 36.81 20.71
N LEU A 121 17.51 36.44 19.71
CA LEU A 121 17.99 36.27 18.35
C LEU A 121 18.29 37.65 17.74
N GLU A 122 19.53 37.86 17.32
CA GLU A 122 19.98 39.14 16.75
C GLU A 122 19.63 39.29 15.27
N TYR A 123 19.15 38.21 14.61
CA TYR A 123 18.80 38.23 13.20
C TYR A 123 17.46 38.93 12.95
N ALA A 124 17.35 39.51 11.77
CA ALA A 124 16.17 40.32 11.43
C ALA A 124 14.87 39.50 11.34
N GLY A 125 14.95 38.19 11.28
CA GLY A 125 13.80 37.27 11.05
C GLY A 125 13.61 36.97 9.57
N PRO A 126 12.62 36.17 9.16
CA PRO A 126 11.55 35.63 10.02
C PRO A 126 12.07 34.63 11.05
N TYR A 127 11.33 34.49 12.14
CA TYR A 127 11.56 33.50 13.17
C TYR A 127 10.59 32.33 12.98
N TYR A 128 11.10 31.10 13.05
CA TYR A 128 10.33 29.89 12.88
C TYR A 128 10.21 29.20 14.25
N THR A 129 9.01 29.21 14.81
CA THR A 129 8.79 28.79 16.19
C THR A 129 7.91 27.56 16.23
N VAL A 130 8.34 26.54 16.98
CA VAL A 130 7.67 25.23 17.10
C VAL A 130 7.43 24.89 18.56
N PHE A 131 6.27 24.32 18.82
CA PHE A 131 5.90 23.65 20.07
C PHE A 131 5.58 22.17 19.77
N PRO A 132 5.99 21.22 20.62
CA PRO A 132 7.01 21.36 21.65
C PRO A 132 8.40 21.61 21.01
N ASP A 133 9.44 21.75 21.82
CA ASP A 133 10.77 22.09 21.33
C ASP A 133 11.28 21.06 20.29
N ALA A 134 11.08 21.35 19.02
CA ALA A 134 11.55 20.51 17.92
C ALA A 134 13.02 20.80 17.63
N ARG A 135 13.87 19.76 17.72
CA ARG A 135 15.32 19.90 17.64
C ARG A 135 15.93 19.56 16.29
N LYS A 136 15.12 19.56 15.23
CA LYS A 136 15.56 19.28 13.87
C LYS A 136 15.14 20.42 12.96
N PHE A 137 16.11 21.06 12.32
CA PHE A 137 15.88 22.16 11.38
C PHE A 137 16.79 21.99 10.18
N SER A 138 16.34 22.35 9.01
CA SER A 138 17.17 22.37 7.81
C SER A 138 16.68 23.42 6.82
N LEU A 139 17.53 23.78 5.87
CA LEU A 139 17.20 24.63 4.74
C LEU A 139 17.55 23.88 3.45
N TYR A 140 16.59 23.73 2.57
CA TYR A 140 16.78 23.12 1.27
C TYR A 140 16.16 23.96 0.17
N GLU A 141 16.94 24.33 -0.83
CA GLU A 141 16.50 25.19 -1.95
C GLU A 141 15.74 26.45 -1.51
N GLY A 142 16.13 27.01 -0.37
CA GLY A 142 15.49 28.19 0.21
C GLY A 142 14.24 27.89 1.05
N GLN A 143 13.81 26.64 1.16
CA GLN A 143 12.71 26.23 2.03
C GLN A 143 13.20 25.83 3.42
N VAL A 144 12.48 26.30 4.43
CA VAL A 144 12.71 25.89 5.82
C VAL A 144 11.95 24.60 6.10
N ILE A 145 12.67 23.66 6.72
CA ILE A 145 12.18 22.34 7.05
C ILE A 145 12.42 22.08 8.52
N LEU A 146 11.36 21.72 9.24
CA LEU A 146 11.38 21.45 10.67
C LEU A 146 10.96 20.01 10.93
N GLY A 147 11.74 19.25 11.69
CA GLY A 147 11.42 17.89 12.09
C GLY A 147 10.92 17.84 13.52
N THR A 148 9.85 17.11 13.73
CA THR A 148 9.29 16.82 15.06
C THR A 148 8.68 15.43 15.04
N SER A 149 7.99 15.01 16.10
CA SER A 149 7.36 13.69 16.15
C SER A 149 6.03 13.72 16.89
N ILE A 150 5.13 12.82 16.50
CA ILE A 150 3.92 12.49 17.24
C ILE A 150 4.18 11.14 17.92
N PRO A 151 4.00 11.02 19.25
CA PRO A 151 4.22 9.76 19.94
C PRO A 151 3.33 8.64 19.39
N VAL A 152 3.94 7.48 19.11
CA VAL A 152 3.24 6.26 18.69
C VAL A 152 2.50 5.65 19.88
N GLU A 153 3.11 5.70 21.09
CA GLU A 153 2.49 5.31 22.35
C GLU A 153 2.02 6.57 23.06
N GLN A 154 0.73 6.61 23.39
CA GLN A 154 0.06 7.71 24.07
C GLN A 154 -0.63 7.21 25.33
N GLU A 155 -0.77 8.05 26.35
CA GLU A 155 -1.47 7.72 27.58
C GLU A 155 -2.88 8.30 27.58
N ALA A 156 -3.84 7.51 28.02
CA ALA A 156 -5.25 7.91 28.11
C ALA A 156 -5.47 8.90 29.26
N VAL A 157 -5.88 10.11 28.90
CA VAL A 157 -6.28 11.15 29.85
C VAL A 157 -7.78 11.41 29.67
N PRO A 158 -8.61 11.12 30.69
CA PRO A 158 -10.04 11.40 30.63
C PRO A 158 -10.33 12.88 30.36
N GLY A 159 -11.05 13.15 29.26
CA GLY A 159 -11.41 14.51 28.86
C GLY A 159 -10.30 15.36 28.26
N GLY A 160 -9.11 14.82 28.06
CA GLY A 160 -7.95 15.57 27.56
C GLY A 160 -6.93 14.72 26.84
N ILE A 161 -5.76 15.31 26.63
CA ILE A 161 -4.55 14.65 26.07
C ILE A 161 -3.38 14.85 27.04
N GLN A 162 -2.40 13.96 26.97
CA GLN A 162 -1.18 14.15 27.73
C GLN A 162 -0.34 15.31 27.16
N ASP A 163 0.37 15.98 28.05
CA ASP A 163 1.22 17.11 27.72
C ASP A 163 2.31 16.75 26.70
N GLY A 164 2.55 17.64 25.75
CA GLY A 164 3.60 17.49 24.75
C GLY A 164 3.25 16.59 23.54
N TYR A 165 2.02 16.08 23.44
CA TYR A 165 1.63 15.25 22.29
C TYR A 165 1.21 16.07 21.07
N THR A 166 0.83 17.34 21.24
CA THR A 166 0.47 18.23 20.14
C THR A 166 1.70 18.89 19.52
N VAL A 167 1.61 19.22 18.25
CA VAL A 167 2.60 20.00 17.52
C VAL A 167 1.94 21.29 17.02
N ALA A 168 2.54 22.43 17.31
CA ALA A 168 2.07 23.72 16.82
C ALA A 168 3.22 24.56 16.27
N TYR A 169 2.90 25.47 15.37
CA TYR A 169 3.87 26.24 14.62
C TYR A 169 3.40 27.68 14.44
N VAL A 170 4.34 28.62 14.44
CA VAL A 170 4.15 30.02 14.06
C VAL A 170 5.41 30.58 13.40
N THR A 171 5.21 31.39 12.37
CA THR A 171 6.26 32.28 11.86
C THR A 171 6.05 33.67 12.50
N ALA A 172 7.12 34.25 13.02
CA ALA A 172 7.11 35.58 13.63
C ALA A 172 8.20 36.48 13.05
N GLN A 173 8.03 37.78 13.15
CA GLN A 173 9.03 38.78 12.83
C GLN A 173 9.72 39.26 14.10
N ARG A 174 10.88 39.87 13.94
CA ARG A 174 11.63 40.42 15.09
C ARG A 174 10.85 41.43 15.93
N THR A 175 9.92 42.13 15.28
CA THR A 175 9.09 43.17 15.91
C THR A 175 7.83 42.63 16.58
N ASP A 176 7.53 41.35 16.39
CA ASP A 176 6.36 40.76 16.98
C ASP A 176 6.59 40.53 18.48
N GLU A 177 5.62 40.92 19.28
CA GLU A 177 5.58 40.73 20.72
C GLU A 177 4.64 39.61 21.13
N PHE A 178 3.91 39.07 20.15
CA PHE A 178 2.91 38.03 20.37
C PHE A 178 2.96 36.94 19.29
N LEU A 179 2.86 35.66 19.73
CA LEU A 179 2.97 34.47 18.90
C LEU A 179 1.62 33.74 18.82
N HIS A 180 1.00 33.76 17.64
CA HIS A 180 -0.25 33.05 17.39
C HIS A 180 0.02 31.69 16.78
N PHE A 181 0.10 30.67 17.61
CA PHE A 181 0.40 29.30 17.15
C PHE A 181 -0.77 28.66 16.42
N LYS A 182 -0.47 27.90 15.38
CA LYS A 182 -1.41 27.02 14.66
C LYS A 182 -1.04 25.56 14.94
N ASN A 183 -2.04 24.78 15.34
CA ASN A 183 -1.88 23.34 15.56
C ASN A 183 -1.65 22.61 14.22
N LYS A 184 -0.70 21.70 14.20
CA LYS A 184 -0.25 20.95 13.01
C LYS A 184 -0.61 19.46 13.08
N VAL A 185 -1.36 19.03 14.07
CA VAL A 185 -1.84 17.67 14.23
C VAL A 185 -3.35 17.58 14.05
N SER A 186 -3.86 16.38 13.89
CA SER A 186 -5.28 16.05 13.95
C SER A 186 -5.58 15.35 15.26
N LEU A 187 -6.80 15.52 15.76
CA LEU A 187 -7.27 14.89 16.98
C LEU A 187 -8.47 14.00 16.67
N VAL A 188 -8.44 12.77 17.18
CA VAL A 188 -9.59 11.88 17.19
C VAL A 188 -10.20 11.90 18.58
N ARG A 189 -11.48 12.28 18.70
CA ARG A 189 -12.27 12.19 19.91
C ARG A 189 -13.21 10.99 19.82
N PHE A 190 -13.32 10.23 20.89
CA PHE A 190 -14.28 9.13 20.98
C PHE A 190 -14.71 8.87 22.42
N ARG A 191 -15.85 8.25 22.58
CA ARG A 191 -16.37 7.67 23.81
C ARG A 191 -16.65 6.20 23.58
N MET A 192 -16.73 5.44 24.65
CA MET A 192 -17.04 4.00 24.58
C MET A 192 -18.25 3.66 25.43
N SER A 193 -19.05 2.69 24.97
CA SER A 193 -20.15 2.09 25.73
C SER A 193 -20.10 0.56 25.66
N GLY A 194 -20.90 -0.10 26.48
CA GLY A 194 -20.90 -1.56 26.63
C GLY A 194 -20.16 -2.03 27.88
N SER A 195 -20.39 -3.26 28.25
CA SER A 195 -19.81 -3.87 29.48
C SER A 195 -18.30 -4.12 29.36
N LEU A 196 -17.78 -4.19 28.15
CA LEU A 196 -16.35 -4.41 27.87
C LEU A 196 -15.45 -3.23 28.22
N VAL A 197 -15.97 -2.00 28.31
CA VAL A 197 -15.15 -0.79 28.47
C VAL A 197 -14.19 -0.90 29.65
N SER A 198 -14.65 -1.44 30.77
CA SER A 198 -13.82 -1.61 31.97
C SER A 198 -12.67 -2.61 31.83
N ARG A 199 -12.71 -3.46 30.81
CA ARG A 199 -11.66 -4.41 30.45
C ARG A 199 -10.66 -3.87 29.47
N VAL A 200 -11.02 -2.86 28.66
CA VAL A 200 -10.12 -2.25 27.69
C VAL A 200 -8.93 -1.61 28.41
N LYS A 201 -7.74 -1.90 27.93
CA LYS A 201 -6.46 -1.34 28.41
C LYS A 201 -5.71 -0.58 27.31
N SER A 202 -6.09 -0.78 26.06
CA SER A 202 -5.54 -0.01 24.95
C SER A 202 -6.55 0.18 23.83
N VAL A 203 -6.41 1.32 23.15
CA VAL A 203 -7.11 1.63 21.91
C VAL A 203 -6.04 1.96 20.86
N THR A 204 -5.91 1.12 19.84
CA THR A 204 -4.94 1.31 18.76
C THR A 204 -5.66 1.79 17.50
N VAL A 205 -5.29 2.95 16.98
CA VAL A 205 -5.68 3.38 15.63
C VAL A 205 -4.62 2.90 14.65
N LYS A 206 -5.02 2.22 13.60
CA LYS A 206 -4.16 1.79 12.50
C LYS A 206 -4.68 2.39 11.20
N GLY A 207 -3.86 3.22 10.55
CA GLY A 207 -4.14 3.85 9.27
C GLY A 207 -3.59 3.08 8.07
N ALA A 208 -4.08 3.40 6.88
CA ALA A 208 -3.52 2.91 5.63
C ALA A 208 -2.18 3.58 5.27
N THR A 209 -1.93 4.77 5.80
CA THR A 209 -0.68 5.52 5.67
C THR A 209 -0.15 5.91 7.03
N ASN A 210 1.05 6.49 7.10
CA ASN A 210 1.65 6.93 8.36
C ASN A 210 0.78 7.98 9.06
N ILE A 211 0.47 7.75 10.33
CA ILE A 211 -0.34 8.61 11.19
C ILE A 211 0.39 9.10 12.44
N ALA A 212 1.61 8.64 12.69
CA ALA A 212 2.43 9.04 13.85
C ALA A 212 3.93 8.85 13.56
N GLY A 213 4.73 9.03 14.59
CA GLY A 213 6.19 8.97 14.52
C GLY A 213 6.77 10.28 14.00
N ASP A 214 7.88 10.22 13.30
CA ASP A 214 8.55 11.39 12.76
C ASP A 214 7.70 12.10 11.72
N ILE A 215 7.49 13.39 11.89
CA ILE A 215 6.79 14.27 10.97
C ILE A 215 7.68 15.44 10.57
N VAL A 216 7.40 15.97 9.39
CA VAL A 216 8.12 17.11 8.81
C VAL A 216 7.16 18.24 8.54
N LEU A 217 7.50 19.42 9.00
CA LEU A 217 6.85 20.67 8.67
C LEU A 217 7.65 21.39 7.57
N LEU A 218 7.05 21.54 6.40
CA LEU A 218 7.60 22.28 5.28
C LEU A 218 7.02 23.69 5.31
N VAL A 219 7.89 24.71 5.45
CA VAL A 219 7.46 26.11 5.52
C VAL A 219 7.42 26.71 4.12
N GLY A 220 6.25 27.16 3.72
CA GLY A 220 6.04 27.84 2.44
C GLY A 220 6.62 29.25 2.41
N SER A 221 6.66 29.85 1.23
CA SER A 221 7.12 31.24 1.02
C SER A 221 6.19 32.27 1.67
N ASP A 222 4.99 31.91 2.03
CA ASP A 222 4.00 32.71 2.78
C ASP A 222 4.23 32.64 4.31
N GLY A 223 5.19 31.82 4.76
CA GLY A 223 5.49 31.59 6.17
C GLY A 223 4.60 30.54 6.84
N GLU A 224 3.62 29.95 6.12
CA GLU A 224 2.79 28.89 6.65
C GLU A 224 3.52 27.54 6.55
N ALA A 225 3.41 26.71 7.60
CA ALA A 225 3.94 25.35 7.59
C ALA A 225 2.85 24.34 7.23
N SER A 226 3.20 23.35 6.43
CA SER A 226 2.37 22.17 6.14
C SER A 226 3.06 20.89 6.59
N VAL A 227 2.29 19.93 7.07
CA VAL A 227 2.81 18.59 7.37
C VAL A 227 2.99 17.84 6.03
N THR A 228 4.18 17.27 5.82
CA THR A 228 4.50 16.58 4.57
C THR A 228 4.99 15.16 4.81
N ASP A 229 4.71 14.27 3.85
CA ASP A 229 5.21 12.89 3.77
C ASP A 229 6.39 12.74 2.81
N GLN A 230 6.96 13.83 2.31
CA GLN A 230 8.05 13.71 1.35
C GLN A 230 9.18 12.81 1.87
N VAL A 231 9.62 11.91 1.01
CA VAL A 231 10.42 10.70 1.31
C VAL A 231 11.88 10.98 1.65
N TRP A 232 12.30 12.24 1.61
CA TRP A 232 13.69 12.70 1.82
C TRP A 232 14.22 12.52 3.26
N PHE A 233 13.34 12.20 4.19
CA PHE A 233 13.61 12.19 5.62
C PHE A 233 13.41 10.78 6.16
N ASN A 234 14.43 10.29 6.82
CA ASN A 234 14.56 8.93 7.36
C ASN A 234 13.22 8.24 7.65
N PRO A 235 12.84 7.17 6.91
CA PRO A 235 11.56 6.48 7.09
C PRO A 235 11.46 5.69 8.40
N ASP A 236 12.56 5.47 9.11
CA ASP A 236 12.64 4.52 10.22
C ASP A 236 11.86 4.96 11.49
N GLY A 237 11.50 6.25 11.60
CA GLY A 237 10.73 6.78 12.72
C GLY A 237 9.22 6.92 12.48
N ARG A 238 8.70 6.52 11.31
CA ARG A 238 7.28 6.68 10.95
C ARG A 238 6.45 5.48 11.37
N SER A 239 5.18 5.73 11.72
CA SER A 239 4.24 4.68 12.12
C SER A 239 2.87 4.89 11.49
N ASN A 240 2.29 3.80 10.99
CA ASN A 240 0.87 3.76 10.60
C ASN A 240 -0.05 3.40 11.77
N THR A 241 0.48 3.28 12.98
CA THR A 241 -0.27 2.98 14.20
C THR A 241 -0.02 4.01 15.27
N VAL A 242 -1.06 4.27 16.08
CA VAL A 242 -0.99 4.98 17.36
C VAL A 242 -1.73 4.17 18.39
N ARG A 243 -1.13 3.95 19.55
CA ARG A 243 -1.73 3.23 20.66
C ARG A 243 -1.96 4.16 21.85
N LEU A 244 -3.19 4.25 22.27
CA LEU A 244 -3.60 4.93 23.51
C LEU A 244 -3.77 3.89 24.60
N SER A 245 -2.97 3.95 25.67
CA SER A 245 -2.99 2.97 26.76
C SER A 245 -3.45 3.60 28.08
N GLY A 246 -4.20 2.85 28.89
CA GLY A 246 -4.67 3.29 30.18
C GLY A 246 -5.95 2.59 30.64
N ASP A 247 -6.55 3.11 31.70
CA ASP A 247 -7.86 2.67 32.18
C ASP A 247 -8.97 3.52 31.55
N PHE A 248 -9.96 2.84 30.99
CA PHE A 248 -11.05 3.52 30.29
C PHE A 248 -12.36 3.43 31.06
N VAL A 249 -13.14 4.50 30.99
CA VAL A 249 -14.44 4.64 31.63
C VAL A 249 -15.52 4.87 30.58
N ALA A 250 -16.62 4.15 30.67
CA ALA A 250 -17.75 4.29 29.76
C ALA A 250 -18.32 5.72 29.76
N GLY A 251 -18.62 6.24 28.57
CA GLY A 251 -19.16 7.57 28.37
C GLY A 251 -18.18 8.74 28.55
N GLN A 252 -16.93 8.47 28.97
CA GLN A 252 -15.89 9.47 29.10
C GLN A 252 -15.26 9.77 27.74
N ASP A 253 -14.94 11.04 27.49
CA ASP A 253 -14.18 11.45 26.30
C ASP A 253 -12.71 11.04 26.39
N TYR A 254 -12.18 10.51 25.29
CA TYR A 254 -10.76 10.25 25.09
C TYR A 254 -10.31 10.82 23.75
N PHE A 255 -9.02 11.16 23.68
CA PHE A 255 -8.42 11.77 22.51
C PHE A 255 -7.15 11.03 22.08
N ILE A 256 -6.96 10.91 20.77
CA ILE A 256 -5.74 10.39 20.16
C ILE A 256 -5.19 11.47 19.22
N VAL A 257 -3.91 11.76 19.34
CA VAL A 257 -3.20 12.71 18.47
C VAL A 257 -2.64 11.98 17.27
N LEU A 258 -2.96 12.46 16.07
CA LEU A 258 -2.55 11.86 14.80
C LEU A 258 -1.92 12.90 13.88
N LYS A 259 -1.07 12.43 12.96
CA LYS A 259 -0.66 13.20 11.79
C LYS A 259 -1.87 13.43 10.89
N PRO A 260 -2.12 14.67 10.43
CA PRO A 260 -3.19 14.93 9.47
C PRO A 260 -2.92 14.25 8.11
N GLY A 261 -3.97 13.89 7.41
CA GLY A 261 -3.87 13.28 6.08
C GLY A 261 -5.02 12.37 5.73
N ALA A 262 -5.11 12.04 4.44
CA ALA A 262 -6.12 11.14 3.93
C ALA A 262 -5.78 9.68 4.26
N GLN A 263 -6.78 8.94 4.73
CA GLN A 263 -6.73 7.51 4.95
C GLN A 263 -7.78 6.84 4.07
N THR A 264 -7.38 5.92 3.23
CA THR A 264 -8.30 5.12 2.41
C THR A 264 -9.10 4.14 3.26
N SER A 265 -8.54 3.74 4.38
CA SER A 265 -9.18 2.97 5.45
C SER A 265 -8.44 3.20 6.76
N PHE A 266 -9.09 2.94 7.88
CA PHE A 266 -8.43 2.85 9.18
C PHE A 266 -9.19 1.88 10.10
N LYS A 267 -8.52 1.44 11.18
CA LYS A 267 -9.11 0.55 12.19
C LYS A 267 -8.90 1.15 13.56
N MET A 268 -9.85 0.90 14.47
CA MET A 268 -9.68 1.11 15.90
C MET A 268 -9.79 -0.24 16.60
N VAL A 269 -8.71 -0.67 17.24
CA VAL A 269 -8.63 -1.94 17.98
C VAL A 269 -8.69 -1.64 19.46
N PHE A 270 -9.69 -2.17 20.14
CA PHE A 270 -9.90 -2.05 21.58
C PHE A 270 -9.48 -3.37 22.23
N ALA A 271 -8.43 -3.36 23.04
CA ALA A 271 -7.83 -4.59 23.56
C ALA A 271 -7.68 -4.57 25.09
N ASP A 272 -7.75 -5.77 25.72
CA ASP A 272 -7.38 -5.99 27.12
C ASP A 272 -5.92 -6.48 27.25
N ASP A 273 -5.44 -6.63 28.48
CA ASP A 273 -4.08 -7.11 28.77
C ASP A 273 -3.90 -8.61 28.47
N ALA A 274 -4.98 -9.36 28.30
CA ALA A 274 -4.94 -10.78 27.97
C ALA A 274 -4.84 -11.04 26.45
N GLY A 275 -4.87 -9.98 25.64
CA GLY A 275 -4.81 -10.07 24.17
C GLY A 275 -6.18 -10.22 23.49
N HIS A 276 -7.28 -10.20 24.26
CA HIS A 276 -8.61 -10.15 23.66
C HIS A 276 -8.88 -8.77 23.07
N SER A 277 -9.53 -8.70 21.94
CA SER A 277 -9.80 -7.42 21.27
C SER A 277 -11.14 -7.37 20.57
N THR A 278 -11.60 -6.14 20.35
CA THR A 278 -12.69 -5.80 19.44
C THR A 278 -12.18 -4.75 18.45
N THR A 279 -12.37 -4.98 17.16
CA THR A 279 -11.98 -4.03 16.10
C THR A 279 -13.20 -3.34 15.50
N LYS A 280 -13.11 -2.06 15.27
CA LYS A 280 -14.06 -1.28 14.47
C LYS A 280 -13.32 -0.74 13.25
N VAL A 281 -13.90 -0.95 12.07
CA VAL A 281 -13.32 -0.48 10.80
C VAL A 281 -13.94 0.86 10.47
N GLY A 282 -13.09 1.86 10.16
CA GLY A 282 -13.50 3.17 9.67
C GLY A 282 -13.54 3.21 8.14
N GLN A 283 -14.39 4.07 7.62
CA GLN A 283 -14.42 4.41 6.19
C GLN A 283 -13.19 5.25 5.79
N ALA A 284 -12.99 5.44 4.48
CA ALA A 284 -12.05 6.43 3.97
C ALA A 284 -12.37 7.80 4.59
N PHE A 285 -11.36 8.42 5.18
CA PHE A 285 -11.52 9.68 5.89
C PHE A 285 -10.23 10.50 5.82
N THR A 286 -10.36 11.82 5.74
CA THR A 286 -9.22 12.72 5.85
C THR A 286 -9.20 13.32 7.25
N PHE A 287 -8.19 12.99 8.03
CA PHE A 287 -7.94 13.64 9.31
C PHE A 287 -7.45 15.07 9.07
N PRO A 288 -8.25 16.09 9.39
CA PRO A 288 -7.90 17.47 9.04
C PRO A 288 -6.87 18.05 10.01
N GLU A 289 -5.96 18.86 9.49
CA GLU A 289 -4.99 19.59 10.30
C GLU A 289 -5.69 20.60 11.24
N GLY A 290 -5.26 20.63 12.50
CA GLY A 290 -5.75 21.57 13.50
C GLY A 290 -7.21 21.36 13.94
N ARG A 291 -7.79 20.19 13.70
CA ARG A 291 -9.21 19.92 14.00
C ARG A 291 -9.40 18.64 14.79
N ILE A 292 -10.56 18.55 15.45
CA ILE A 292 -11.03 17.35 16.14
C ILE A 292 -12.02 16.60 15.25
N SER A 293 -11.76 15.32 15.02
CA SER A 293 -12.66 14.37 14.39
C SER A 293 -13.41 13.59 15.50
N ASP A 294 -14.68 13.89 15.73
CA ASP A 294 -15.47 13.23 16.78
C ASP A 294 -16.19 12.00 16.23
N PHE A 295 -15.75 10.81 16.66
CA PHE A 295 -16.36 9.53 16.33
C PHE A 295 -17.57 9.18 17.23
N GLY A 296 -17.96 10.06 18.13
CA GLY A 296 -19.11 9.85 19.02
C GLY A 296 -18.89 8.72 20.01
N THR A 297 -19.95 7.99 20.32
CA THR A 297 -19.90 6.84 21.23
C THR A 297 -19.81 5.55 20.46
N ILE A 298 -18.73 4.80 20.66
CA ILE A 298 -18.44 3.51 20.05
C ILE A 298 -18.95 2.42 20.99
N ASP A 299 -19.93 1.66 20.54
CA ASP A 299 -20.42 0.49 21.29
C ASP A 299 -19.51 -0.71 21.07
N LEU A 300 -18.93 -1.22 22.16
CA LEU A 300 -18.04 -2.37 22.14
C LEU A 300 -18.78 -3.71 22.33
N GLY A 301 -20.07 -3.66 22.72
CA GLY A 301 -20.84 -4.86 23.06
C GLY A 301 -20.46 -5.46 24.41
N ASP A 302 -20.79 -6.74 24.60
CA ASP A 302 -20.65 -7.45 25.87
C ASP A 302 -19.53 -8.48 25.87
N GLU A 303 -19.03 -8.89 24.71
CA GLU A 303 -17.94 -9.85 24.55
C GLU A 303 -16.87 -9.33 23.59
N PHE A 304 -15.59 -9.55 23.94
CA PHE A 304 -14.53 -9.35 22.99
C PHE A 304 -14.72 -10.36 21.86
N GLN A 305 -14.64 -9.83 20.65
CA GLN A 305 -14.65 -10.67 19.47
C GLN A 305 -13.21 -11.09 19.23
N ASP A 306 -12.80 -12.24 19.78
CA ASP A 306 -11.44 -12.79 19.65
C ASP A 306 -11.05 -13.17 18.21
N ASP A 307 -11.68 -12.56 17.22
CA ASP A 307 -11.70 -12.98 15.83
C ASP A 307 -10.51 -12.48 15.00
N ASN A 308 -9.58 -11.76 15.61
CA ASN A 308 -8.26 -11.52 15.02
C ASN A 308 -7.24 -12.57 15.46
N THR A 309 -7.69 -13.73 15.91
CA THR A 309 -6.80 -14.81 16.31
C THR A 309 -5.95 -15.23 15.14
N VAL A 310 -4.65 -15.07 15.30
CA VAL A 310 -3.64 -15.60 14.38
C VAL A 310 -3.36 -17.03 14.84
N TYR A 311 -3.38 -17.95 13.91
CA TYR A 311 -3.16 -19.37 14.15
C TYR A 311 -1.75 -19.77 13.77
N ASP A 312 -1.26 -20.87 14.32
CA ASP A 312 0.05 -21.41 13.98
C ASP A 312 0.18 -21.60 12.46
N PRO A 313 1.30 -21.20 11.86
CA PRO A 313 1.55 -21.36 10.45
C PRO A 313 1.60 -22.83 10.05
N ILE A 314 1.04 -23.16 8.88
CA ILE A 314 1.10 -24.52 8.32
C ILE A 314 2.14 -24.54 7.22
N GLN A 315 3.16 -25.37 7.36
CA GLN A 315 4.07 -25.66 6.26
C GLN A 315 3.42 -26.69 5.33
N TYR A 316 2.90 -26.21 4.19
CA TYR A 316 2.24 -27.07 3.22
C TYR A 316 3.21 -27.77 2.29
N MET A 317 4.29 -27.09 1.89
CA MET A 317 5.36 -27.68 1.10
C MET A 317 6.72 -27.37 1.75
N THR A 318 7.62 -28.32 1.62
CA THR A 318 9.01 -28.20 2.10
C THR A 318 9.96 -28.39 0.93
N ALA A 319 10.88 -27.44 0.75
CA ALA A 319 11.90 -27.51 -0.29
C ALA A 319 12.86 -28.71 -0.08
N THR A 320 13.14 -29.44 -1.13
CA THR A 320 14.01 -30.63 -1.14
C THR A 320 15.14 -30.54 -2.16
N ALA A 321 15.22 -29.49 -2.98
CA ALA A 321 16.21 -29.32 -4.04
C ALA A 321 17.67 -29.19 -3.55
N GLY A 322 17.88 -28.98 -2.26
CA GLY A 322 19.25 -28.79 -1.72
C GLY A 322 19.86 -27.42 -2.13
N ALA A 323 19.04 -26.46 -2.53
CA ALA A 323 19.47 -25.10 -2.84
C ALA A 323 19.97 -24.35 -1.58
N PRO A 324 20.76 -23.28 -1.71
CA PRO A 324 21.28 -22.51 -0.57
C PRO A 324 20.19 -22.02 0.39
N LYS A 325 19.01 -21.66 -0.13
CA LYS A 325 17.79 -21.35 0.64
C LYS A 325 16.55 -21.78 -0.15
N PRO A 326 15.42 -22.06 0.51
CA PRO A 326 14.17 -22.34 -0.20
C PRO A 326 13.68 -21.12 -0.94
N VAL A 327 12.81 -21.30 -1.92
CA VAL A 327 11.97 -20.23 -2.47
C VAL A 327 10.69 -20.20 -1.65
N THR A 328 10.45 -19.17 -0.88
CA THR A 328 9.32 -19.11 0.03
C THR A 328 8.12 -18.42 -0.58
N ILE A 329 6.95 -19.03 -0.44
CA ILE A 329 5.64 -18.44 -0.76
C ILE A 329 4.82 -18.40 0.53
N ALA A 330 4.18 -17.24 0.80
CA ALA A 330 3.19 -17.10 1.86
C ALA A 330 1.78 -17.05 1.26
N VAL A 331 0.88 -17.87 1.80
CA VAL A 331 -0.54 -17.88 1.44
C VAL A 331 -1.35 -17.42 2.64
N ILE A 332 -2.13 -16.37 2.46
CA ILE A 332 -2.99 -15.77 3.47
C ILE A 332 -4.43 -15.70 2.99
N GLY A 333 -5.39 -15.57 3.89
CA GLY A 333 -6.82 -15.50 3.56
C GLY A 333 -7.49 -14.27 4.16
N ASP A 334 -8.41 -13.65 3.40
CA ASP A 334 -9.26 -12.57 3.91
C ASP A 334 -10.73 -12.85 3.71
N GLY A 335 -11.56 -12.37 4.63
CA GLY A 335 -13.00 -12.60 4.62
C GLY A 335 -13.40 -14.02 5.06
N PHE A 336 -12.50 -14.81 5.64
CA PHE A 336 -12.82 -16.12 6.22
C PHE A 336 -12.98 -15.96 7.73
N THR A 337 -14.16 -16.25 8.26
CA THR A 337 -14.41 -16.28 9.71
C THR A 337 -13.73 -17.50 10.34
N LYS A 338 -13.67 -17.54 11.67
CA LYS A 338 -13.09 -18.66 12.42
C LYS A 338 -13.68 -20.02 12.00
N SER A 339 -14.97 -20.07 11.72
CA SER A 339 -15.65 -21.28 11.26
C SER A 339 -15.35 -21.66 9.81
N GLU A 340 -14.80 -20.72 9.02
CA GLU A 340 -14.46 -20.89 7.60
C GLU A 340 -12.97 -21.09 7.36
N LEU A 341 -12.13 -21.11 8.41
CA LEU A 341 -10.67 -21.29 8.25
C LEU A 341 -10.28 -22.64 7.68
N SER A 342 -11.11 -23.70 7.85
CA SER A 342 -10.92 -24.98 7.19
C SER A 342 -11.12 -24.88 5.69
N ASP A 343 -12.09 -24.07 5.26
CA ASP A 343 -12.36 -23.83 3.84
C ASP A 343 -11.23 -23.00 3.21
N PHE A 344 -10.77 -21.96 3.92
CA PHE A 344 -9.56 -21.21 3.49
C PHE A 344 -8.37 -22.16 3.30
N GLU A 345 -8.09 -23.04 4.27
CA GLU A 345 -6.96 -23.97 4.18
C GLU A 345 -7.09 -24.91 2.96
N MET A 346 -8.29 -25.41 2.69
CA MET A 346 -8.57 -26.24 1.52
C MET A 346 -8.35 -25.45 0.22
N LEU A 347 -8.84 -24.22 0.15
CA LEU A 347 -8.68 -23.34 -1.02
C LEU A 347 -7.20 -22.96 -1.24
N ALA A 348 -6.50 -22.61 -0.17
CA ALA A 348 -5.07 -22.31 -0.21
C ALA A 348 -4.26 -23.47 -0.80
N LYS A 349 -4.51 -24.70 -0.33
CA LYS A 349 -3.87 -25.92 -0.86
C LYS A 349 -4.20 -26.13 -2.33
N SER A 350 -5.50 -26.01 -2.70
CA SER A 350 -5.93 -26.17 -4.09
C SER A 350 -5.30 -25.14 -5.03
N GLY A 351 -5.16 -23.88 -4.57
CA GLY A 351 -4.49 -22.83 -5.33
C GLY A 351 -3.00 -23.10 -5.53
N VAL A 352 -2.32 -23.54 -4.47
CA VAL A 352 -0.92 -23.93 -4.54
C VAL A 352 -0.73 -25.13 -5.47
N ASP A 353 -1.58 -26.15 -5.39
CA ASP A 353 -1.50 -27.33 -6.25
C ASP A 353 -1.67 -26.95 -7.73
N ALA A 354 -2.64 -26.08 -8.05
CA ALA A 354 -2.82 -25.59 -9.42
C ALA A 354 -1.60 -24.85 -9.96
N LEU A 355 -0.97 -24.02 -9.12
CA LEU A 355 0.29 -23.36 -9.47
C LEU A 355 1.40 -24.38 -9.71
N MET A 356 1.58 -25.34 -8.78
CA MET A 356 2.64 -26.34 -8.83
C MET A 356 2.42 -27.43 -9.86
N ASP A 357 1.23 -27.52 -10.45
CA ASP A 357 0.95 -28.37 -11.61
C ASP A 357 1.18 -27.64 -12.94
N THR A 358 1.41 -26.32 -12.91
CA THR A 358 1.68 -25.48 -14.09
C THR A 358 3.19 -25.33 -14.31
N GLU A 359 3.67 -25.52 -15.54
CA GLU A 359 5.09 -25.29 -15.86
C GLU A 359 5.44 -23.80 -15.89
N PRO A 360 6.60 -23.38 -15.34
CA PRO A 360 7.72 -24.20 -14.90
C PRO A 360 7.67 -24.56 -13.40
N TYR A 361 6.66 -24.11 -12.66
CA TYR A 361 6.56 -24.40 -11.21
C TYR A 361 6.54 -25.90 -10.91
N LYS A 362 5.90 -26.68 -11.77
CA LYS A 362 5.86 -28.13 -11.65
C LYS A 362 7.24 -28.77 -11.66
N THR A 363 8.05 -28.42 -12.65
CA THR A 363 9.42 -28.95 -12.80
C THR A 363 10.33 -28.50 -11.66
N TYR A 364 10.13 -27.30 -11.13
CA TYR A 364 10.96 -26.71 -10.08
C TYR A 364 10.29 -26.74 -8.69
N ARG A 365 9.26 -27.56 -8.50
CA ARG A 365 8.50 -27.59 -7.23
C ARG A 365 9.34 -27.88 -5.99
N ASP A 366 10.42 -28.64 -6.14
CA ASP A 366 11.31 -29.03 -5.04
C ASP A 366 12.14 -27.85 -4.46
N TYR A 367 12.10 -26.69 -5.11
CA TYR A 367 12.72 -25.47 -4.60
C TYR A 367 11.85 -24.73 -3.58
N PHE A 368 10.56 -25.06 -3.44
CA PHE A 368 9.59 -24.22 -2.74
C PHE A 368 9.31 -24.67 -1.30
N ASN A 369 9.37 -23.69 -0.37
CA ASN A 369 8.62 -23.72 0.87
C ASN A 369 7.29 -22.98 0.65
N VAL A 370 6.19 -23.55 1.12
CA VAL A 370 4.90 -22.87 1.10
C VAL A 370 4.32 -22.85 2.51
N TRP A 371 4.08 -21.62 3.02
CA TRP A 371 3.48 -21.39 4.31
C TRP A 371 2.06 -20.89 4.16
N ILE A 372 1.09 -21.57 4.79
CA ILE A 372 -0.29 -21.12 4.92
C ILE A 372 -0.43 -20.44 6.28
N LEU A 373 -0.70 -19.13 6.27
CA LEU A 373 -0.82 -18.30 7.46
C LEU A 373 -2.28 -17.93 7.65
N LYS A 374 -2.87 -18.30 8.78
CA LYS A 374 -4.31 -18.17 9.04
C LYS A 374 -4.57 -17.05 10.03
N ALA A 375 -5.46 -16.14 9.65
CA ALA A 375 -6.10 -15.18 10.54
C ALA A 375 -7.61 -15.17 10.29
N ALA A 376 -8.40 -15.20 11.34
CA ALA A 376 -9.84 -15.17 11.22
C ALA A 376 -10.33 -13.73 10.97
N SER A 377 -11.12 -13.54 9.92
CA SER A 377 -11.95 -12.35 9.74
C SER A 377 -13.18 -12.41 10.64
N ARG A 378 -13.70 -11.25 11.02
CA ARG A 378 -14.92 -11.20 11.85
C ARG A 378 -16.18 -11.51 11.07
N GLU A 379 -16.15 -11.15 9.79
CA GLU A 379 -17.24 -11.37 8.87
C GLU A 379 -16.75 -12.04 7.59
N SER A 380 -17.65 -12.81 7.00
CA SER A 380 -17.42 -13.49 5.75
C SER A 380 -17.51 -12.52 4.56
N GLY A 381 -16.57 -12.59 3.64
CA GLY A 381 -16.61 -11.84 2.39
C GLY A 381 -15.68 -10.63 2.35
N ALA A 382 -15.83 -9.79 1.32
CA ALA A 382 -15.06 -8.57 1.10
C ALA A 382 -15.96 -7.34 0.98
N ASN A 383 -15.42 -6.18 1.31
CA ASN A 383 -16.10 -4.89 1.16
C ASN A 383 -16.43 -4.60 -0.30
N VAL A 384 -17.49 -3.82 -0.54
CA VAL A 384 -17.84 -3.27 -1.86
C VAL A 384 -17.82 -1.75 -1.78
N THR A 385 -17.15 -1.11 -2.73
CA THR A 385 -17.19 0.34 -2.88
C THR A 385 -18.08 0.75 -4.04
N ASP A 386 -18.60 1.97 -3.98
CA ASP A 386 -19.22 2.64 -5.12
C ASP A 386 -18.17 3.26 -6.06
N GLY A 387 -18.62 3.87 -7.15
CA GLY A 387 -17.74 4.56 -8.11
C GLY A 387 -16.95 5.76 -7.53
N SER A 388 -17.22 6.20 -6.29
CA SER A 388 -16.46 7.24 -5.59
C SER A 388 -15.39 6.65 -4.64
N GLY A 389 -15.38 5.34 -4.44
CA GLY A 389 -14.53 4.64 -3.48
C GLY A 389 -15.12 4.55 -2.08
N THR A 390 -16.39 4.96 -1.91
CA THR A 390 -17.10 4.82 -0.63
C THR A 390 -17.54 3.38 -0.45
N ILE A 391 -17.30 2.80 0.74
CA ILE A 391 -17.78 1.45 1.05
C ILE A 391 -19.31 1.47 1.19
N VAL A 392 -19.99 0.79 0.27
CA VAL A 392 -21.47 0.66 0.27
C VAL A 392 -21.95 -0.67 0.83
N THR A 393 -21.10 -1.69 0.82
CA THR A 393 -21.35 -2.95 1.52
C THR A 393 -20.15 -3.23 2.42
N PRO A 394 -20.23 -2.86 3.69
CA PRO A 394 -19.14 -3.07 4.63
C PRO A 394 -19.04 -4.54 5.03
N VAL A 395 -17.81 -5.03 5.16
CA VAL A 395 -17.48 -6.35 5.71
C VAL A 395 -16.26 -6.19 6.60
N ASN A 396 -16.33 -6.67 7.83
CA ASN A 396 -15.22 -6.61 8.76
C ASN A 396 -14.23 -7.77 8.51
N CYS A 397 -13.57 -7.72 7.35
CA CYS A 397 -12.54 -8.67 6.98
C CYS A 397 -11.16 -8.24 7.50
N TYR A 398 -10.23 -9.19 7.67
CA TYR A 398 -8.98 -9.00 8.40
C TYR A 398 -8.04 -7.97 7.73
N PHE A 399 -7.84 -8.08 6.41
CA PHE A 399 -6.99 -7.21 5.61
C PHE A 399 -7.75 -6.10 4.89
N GLY A 400 -9.04 -5.93 5.17
CA GLY A 400 -9.86 -4.88 4.56
C GLY A 400 -10.01 -5.02 3.05
N SER A 401 -10.00 -6.24 2.53
CA SER A 401 -10.19 -6.48 1.10
C SER A 401 -11.49 -5.87 0.60
N ARG A 402 -11.41 -5.18 -0.52
CA ARG A 402 -12.55 -4.49 -1.12
C ARG A 402 -12.46 -4.46 -2.63
N TRP A 403 -13.63 -4.49 -3.26
CA TRP A 403 -13.76 -4.24 -4.69
C TRP A 403 -13.60 -2.75 -4.96
N GLY A 404 -12.78 -2.44 -5.95
CA GLY A 404 -12.36 -1.09 -6.26
C GLY A 404 -13.43 -0.21 -6.89
N ARG A 405 -12.99 1.00 -7.17
CA ARG A 405 -13.77 2.20 -7.43
C ARG A 405 -14.51 2.20 -8.77
N ASP A 406 -13.93 1.66 -9.82
CA ASP A 406 -14.35 1.93 -11.20
C ASP A 406 -14.65 0.69 -12.05
N SER A 407 -14.33 -0.52 -11.57
CA SER A 407 -14.60 -1.76 -12.28
C SER A 407 -14.71 -2.94 -11.33
N TYR A 408 -15.37 -3.99 -11.80
CA TYR A 408 -15.50 -5.26 -11.08
C TYR A 408 -14.13 -5.96 -10.85
N ASP A 409 -13.09 -5.48 -11.50
CA ASP A 409 -11.76 -6.10 -11.53
C ASP A 409 -10.77 -5.45 -10.59
N ASP A 410 -11.05 -4.25 -10.11
CA ASP A 410 -10.15 -3.49 -9.27
C ASP A 410 -10.32 -3.90 -7.80
N MET A 411 -9.61 -4.94 -7.39
CA MET A 411 -9.59 -5.40 -6.01
C MET A 411 -8.36 -4.87 -5.28
N VAL A 412 -8.55 -4.40 -4.06
CA VAL A 412 -7.49 -3.90 -3.20
C VAL A 412 -7.65 -4.41 -1.76
N ALA A 413 -6.54 -4.53 -1.04
CA ALA A 413 -6.48 -4.80 0.39
C ALA A 413 -5.71 -3.66 1.09
N ASN A 414 -5.68 -3.67 2.41
CA ASN A 414 -4.82 -2.78 3.16
C ASN A 414 -3.37 -3.31 3.06
N GLU A 415 -2.60 -2.71 2.19
CA GLU A 415 -1.28 -3.19 1.79
C GLU A 415 -0.33 -3.36 2.98
N SER A 416 -0.28 -2.38 3.89
CA SER A 416 0.55 -2.47 5.09
C SER A 416 0.15 -3.67 5.97
N ASP A 417 -1.16 -3.91 6.15
CA ASP A 417 -1.65 -5.02 6.96
C ASP A 417 -1.22 -6.37 6.39
N VAL A 418 -1.22 -6.50 5.05
CA VAL A 418 -0.79 -7.71 4.34
C VAL A 418 0.70 -7.98 4.58
N TYR A 419 1.55 -6.98 4.37
CA TYR A 419 3.00 -7.16 4.53
C TYR A 419 3.41 -7.35 5.99
N ASP A 420 2.86 -6.55 6.92
CA ASP A 420 3.16 -6.66 8.34
C ASP A 420 2.76 -8.03 8.87
N PHE A 421 1.56 -8.52 8.51
CA PHE A 421 1.10 -9.84 8.93
C PHE A 421 2.03 -10.96 8.46
N VAL A 422 2.46 -10.93 7.20
CA VAL A 422 3.36 -11.95 6.65
C VAL A 422 4.75 -11.83 7.27
N ALA A 423 5.27 -10.62 7.46
CA ALA A 423 6.56 -10.40 8.10
C ALA A 423 6.58 -10.93 9.54
N GLU A 424 5.50 -10.74 10.29
CA GLU A 424 5.37 -11.16 11.68
C GLU A 424 5.08 -12.65 11.85
N ASN A 425 4.48 -13.34 10.84
CA ASN A 425 3.96 -14.68 11.01
C ASN A 425 4.60 -15.74 10.09
N CYS A 426 5.30 -15.36 9.02
CA CYS A 426 5.98 -16.31 8.16
C CYS A 426 7.27 -16.82 8.82
N PRO A 427 7.41 -18.14 9.09
CA PRO A 427 8.58 -18.66 9.76
C PRO A 427 9.90 -18.41 9.04
N ASP A 428 9.94 -18.45 7.72
CA ASP A 428 11.15 -18.23 6.95
C ASP A 428 11.64 -16.76 7.03
N ILE A 429 10.72 -15.82 7.22
CA ILE A 429 11.08 -14.40 7.48
C ILE A 429 11.53 -14.24 8.94
N LYS A 430 10.79 -14.78 9.89
CA LYS A 430 11.14 -14.70 11.33
C LYS A 430 12.50 -15.33 11.65
N ASN A 431 12.87 -16.36 10.92
CA ASN A 431 14.16 -17.04 11.07
C ASN A 431 15.29 -16.39 10.23
N GLY A 432 15.02 -15.27 9.54
CA GLY A 432 16.01 -14.54 8.77
C GLY A 432 16.47 -15.24 7.48
N ILE A 433 15.71 -16.22 6.98
CA ILE A 433 16.01 -16.89 5.70
C ILE A 433 15.72 -15.92 4.54
N HIS A 434 14.63 -15.16 4.65
CA HIS A 434 14.20 -14.18 3.69
C HIS A 434 13.79 -12.86 4.35
N SER A 435 13.90 -11.76 3.59
CA SER A 435 13.20 -10.53 3.87
C SER A 435 11.78 -10.57 3.25
N ILE A 436 10.89 -9.69 3.69
CA ILE A 436 9.53 -9.57 3.14
C ILE A 436 9.54 -9.29 1.62
N ASN A 437 10.60 -8.64 1.12
CA ASN A 437 10.76 -8.28 -0.30
C ASN A 437 11.05 -9.51 -1.19
N GLU A 438 11.45 -10.62 -0.58
CA GLU A 438 11.79 -11.87 -1.27
C GLU A 438 10.65 -12.90 -1.24
N VAL A 439 9.58 -12.64 -0.46
CA VAL A 439 8.46 -13.57 -0.26
C VAL A 439 7.22 -13.09 -1.00
N PRO A 440 6.91 -13.64 -2.18
CA PRO A 440 5.63 -13.42 -2.86
C PRO A 440 4.46 -13.89 -2.01
N ILE A 441 3.38 -13.10 -1.97
CA ILE A 441 2.21 -13.35 -1.13
C ILE A 441 0.99 -13.64 -2.01
N LEU A 442 0.31 -14.75 -1.74
CA LEU A 442 -1.00 -15.06 -2.30
C LEU A 442 -2.07 -14.75 -1.26
N LEU A 443 -2.95 -13.82 -1.55
CA LEU A 443 -4.12 -13.47 -0.75
C LEU A 443 -5.37 -14.06 -1.38
N VAL A 444 -5.88 -15.13 -0.79
CA VAL A 444 -7.17 -15.75 -1.17
C VAL A 444 -8.30 -14.99 -0.48
N ILE A 445 -9.31 -14.58 -1.25
CA ILE A 445 -10.41 -13.78 -0.72
C ILE A 445 -11.71 -14.57 -0.79
N ASN A 446 -12.43 -14.58 0.34
CA ASN A 446 -13.74 -15.22 0.45
C ASN A 446 -14.83 -14.34 -0.19
N ASP A 447 -14.79 -14.23 -1.51
CA ASP A 447 -15.82 -13.51 -2.28
C ASP A 447 -16.09 -14.26 -3.59
N ALA A 448 -17.37 -14.35 -3.95
CA ALA A 448 -17.83 -15.08 -5.12
C ALA A 448 -17.76 -14.28 -6.43
N ARG A 449 -17.31 -13.03 -6.40
CA ARG A 449 -17.16 -12.21 -7.62
C ARG A 449 -15.90 -12.61 -8.35
N TYR A 450 -16.01 -12.61 -9.67
CA TYR A 450 -14.89 -12.85 -10.55
C TYR A 450 -13.95 -11.64 -10.60
N GLY A 451 -12.66 -11.87 -10.55
CA GLY A 451 -11.60 -10.88 -10.70
C GLY A 451 -10.33 -11.36 -10.02
N GLY A 452 -9.30 -10.59 -10.14
CA GLY A 452 -8.01 -10.77 -9.50
C GLY A 452 -7.15 -9.54 -9.72
N ARG A 453 -6.11 -9.39 -8.94
CA ARG A 453 -5.14 -8.32 -9.12
C ARG A 453 -3.83 -8.61 -8.42
N CYS A 454 -2.73 -8.26 -9.05
CA CYS A 454 -1.43 -8.23 -8.40
C CYS A 454 -1.04 -6.79 -8.03
N HIS A 455 -0.58 -6.61 -6.80
CA HIS A 455 0.11 -5.42 -6.35
C HIS A 455 1.60 -5.69 -6.24
N SER A 456 2.41 -4.90 -6.93
CA SER A 456 3.86 -4.96 -6.87
C SER A 456 4.43 -3.58 -6.58
N VAL A 457 5.44 -3.53 -5.72
CA VAL A 457 6.16 -2.31 -5.38
C VAL A 457 7.63 -2.39 -5.82
N SER A 458 8.26 -1.23 -5.92
CA SER A 458 9.61 -1.07 -6.46
C SER A 458 10.70 -1.81 -5.67
N ASP A 459 10.49 -2.00 -4.38
CA ASP A 459 11.43 -2.66 -3.48
C ASP A 459 11.42 -4.20 -3.58
N GLY A 460 10.59 -4.75 -4.46
CA GLY A 460 10.48 -6.20 -4.67
C GLY A 460 9.29 -6.86 -3.99
N LYS A 461 8.59 -6.17 -3.07
CA LYS A 461 7.35 -6.69 -2.47
C LYS A 461 6.28 -6.94 -3.52
N GLY A 462 5.42 -7.90 -3.26
CA GLY A 462 4.25 -8.15 -4.10
C GLY A 462 3.27 -9.10 -3.44
N TYR A 463 1.98 -8.83 -3.64
CA TYR A 463 0.93 -9.76 -3.31
C TYR A 463 -0.10 -9.81 -4.42
N ALA A 464 -0.60 -11.00 -4.69
CA ALA A 464 -1.69 -11.22 -5.64
C ALA A 464 -2.96 -11.59 -4.88
N MET A 465 -4.06 -11.00 -5.29
CA MET A 465 -5.40 -11.27 -4.78
C MET A 465 -6.14 -12.17 -5.73
N ALA A 466 -6.70 -13.25 -5.19
CA ALA A 466 -7.52 -14.20 -5.94
C ALA A 466 -8.83 -14.44 -5.18
N PRO A 467 -9.91 -13.78 -5.57
CA PRO A 467 -11.24 -14.08 -5.03
C PRO A 467 -11.65 -15.50 -5.40
N TYR A 468 -12.14 -16.23 -4.41
CA TYR A 468 -12.68 -17.55 -4.65
C TYR A 468 -14.07 -17.43 -5.29
N THR A 469 -14.17 -17.83 -6.54
CA THR A 469 -15.44 -17.90 -7.26
C THR A 469 -15.64 -19.30 -7.85
N ASP A 470 -16.79 -19.89 -7.57
CA ASP A 470 -17.26 -21.12 -8.22
C ASP A 470 -18.10 -20.84 -9.47
N HIS A 471 -18.33 -19.56 -9.73
CA HIS A 471 -19.16 -19.16 -10.85
C HIS A 471 -18.34 -19.07 -12.14
N GLY A 472 -18.62 -19.98 -13.05
CA GLY A 472 -18.64 -19.66 -14.45
C GLY A 472 -19.69 -18.55 -14.66
N GLY A 473 -19.37 -17.32 -14.28
CA GLY A 473 -20.24 -16.18 -14.55
C GLY A 473 -20.48 -16.07 -16.05
N PRO A 474 -21.58 -15.44 -16.49
CA PRO A 474 -21.70 -15.08 -17.88
C PRO A 474 -20.43 -14.32 -18.25
N LEU A 475 -19.85 -14.68 -19.40
CA LEU A 475 -18.73 -13.97 -19.99
C LEU A 475 -18.96 -12.48 -19.81
N SER A 476 -18.28 -11.88 -18.85
CA SER A 476 -18.28 -10.45 -18.75
C SER A 476 -17.64 -9.90 -20.02
N TRP A 477 -17.96 -8.69 -20.39
CA TRP A 477 -17.37 -7.97 -21.53
C TRP A 477 -15.83 -8.08 -21.58
N GLN A 478 -15.15 -8.39 -20.49
CA GLN A 478 -13.71 -8.60 -20.39
C GLN A 478 -13.23 -9.79 -21.20
N TYR A 479 -13.94 -10.91 -21.16
CA TYR A 479 -13.58 -12.06 -21.97
C TYR A 479 -13.76 -11.84 -23.47
N ALA A 480 -14.63 -10.95 -23.88
CA ALA A 480 -14.71 -10.54 -25.28
C ALA A 480 -13.40 -9.87 -25.75
N SER A 481 -12.65 -9.24 -24.84
CA SER A 481 -11.33 -8.66 -25.15
C SER A 481 -10.17 -9.65 -24.98
N PHE A 482 -10.23 -10.64 -24.08
CA PHE A 482 -9.22 -11.69 -23.93
C PHE A 482 -9.19 -12.70 -25.08
N GLY A 483 -10.31 -12.87 -25.77
CA GLY A 483 -10.46 -13.84 -26.87
C GLY A 483 -9.88 -13.39 -28.20
N LYS A 484 -9.14 -12.29 -28.28
CA LYS A 484 -8.55 -11.83 -29.54
C LYS A 484 -7.13 -12.37 -29.71
N GLU A 485 -6.96 -13.27 -30.65
CA GLU A 485 -5.61 -13.57 -31.12
C GLU A 485 -5.06 -12.35 -31.86
N ALA A 486 -3.88 -11.86 -31.45
CA ALA A 486 -3.16 -10.96 -32.30
C ALA A 486 -2.80 -11.66 -33.60
N ALA A 487 -2.99 -10.96 -34.68
CA ALA A 487 -2.41 -11.38 -35.94
C ALA A 487 -0.90 -11.60 -35.76
N SER A 488 -0.34 -12.52 -36.54
CA SER A 488 1.10 -12.63 -36.69
C SER A 488 1.71 -11.23 -36.92
N ALA A 489 2.89 -10.98 -36.40
CA ALA A 489 3.61 -9.72 -36.61
C ALA A 489 3.80 -9.37 -38.12
N THR A 490 3.63 -10.35 -39.01
CA THR A 490 3.65 -10.17 -40.47
C THR A 490 2.28 -9.80 -41.02
N ALA A 491 1.19 -9.86 -40.21
CA ALA A 491 -0.11 -9.42 -40.66
C ALA A 491 -0.26 -7.91 -40.51
N ALA A 492 -1.05 -7.29 -41.39
CA ALA A 492 -1.34 -5.87 -41.30
C ALA A 492 -1.97 -5.50 -39.94
N PRO A 493 -1.62 -4.33 -39.36
CA PRO A 493 -2.24 -3.85 -38.14
C PRO A 493 -3.78 -3.86 -38.31
N GLY A 494 -4.49 -4.63 -37.48
CA GLY A 494 -5.96 -4.69 -37.53
C GLY A 494 -6.55 -6.07 -37.83
N GLU A 495 -5.78 -7.07 -38.22
CA GLU A 495 -6.26 -8.44 -38.31
C GLU A 495 -6.27 -9.13 -36.94
N THR A 496 -7.23 -8.77 -36.13
CA THR A 496 -7.51 -9.47 -34.87
C THR A 496 -8.74 -10.37 -35.07
N ARG A 497 -8.58 -11.67 -34.85
CA ARG A 497 -9.71 -12.60 -34.82
C ARG A 497 -10.22 -12.78 -33.39
N GLN A 498 -11.50 -12.57 -33.17
CA GLN A 498 -12.13 -12.99 -31.91
C GLN A 498 -12.19 -14.51 -31.87
N VAL A 499 -11.68 -15.09 -30.77
CA VAL A 499 -11.95 -16.49 -30.45
C VAL A 499 -13.43 -16.62 -30.06
N THR A 500 -14.17 -17.46 -30.75
CA THR A 500 -15.60 -17.67 -30.49
C THR A 500 -15.80 -18.42 -29.17
N GLU A 501 -17.01 -18.35 -28.59
CA GLU A 501 -17.37 -19.11 -27.39
C GLU A 501 -17.17 -20.61 -27.58
N ALA A 502 -17.56 -21.14 -28.75
CA ALA A 502 -17.36 -22.54 -29.08
C ALA A 502 -15.87 -22.94 -29.11
N GLU A 503 -15.03 -22.07 -29.63
CA GLU A 503 -13.55 -22.28 -29.61
C GLU A 503 -12.97 -22.20 -28.20
N ARG A 504 -13.47 -21.31 -27.35
CA ARG A 504 -13.07 -21.24 -25.93
C ARG A 504 -13.46 -22.49 -25.18
N GLN A 505 -14.69 -22.95 -25.33
CA GLN A 505 -15.15 -24.21 -24.75
C GLN A 505 -14.34 -25.41 -25.27
N ALA A 506 -14.04 -25.45 -26.56
CA ALA A 506 -13.20 -26.49 -27.14
C ALA A 506 -11.74 -26.43 -26.64
N LEU A 507 -11.26 -25.24 -26.30
CA LEU A 507 -9.95 -25.02 -25.69
C LEU A 507 -9.94 -25.26 -24.16
N GLY A 508 -11.08 -25.57 -23.56
CA GLY A 508 -11.21 -25.76 -22.10
C GLY A 508 -10.97 -24.50 -21.28
N ILE A 509 -11.03 -23.33 -21.90
CA ILE A 509 -10.93 -22.06 -21.20
C ILE A 509 -12.23 -21.87 -20.43
N SER A 510 -12.28 -22.37 -19.19
CA SER A 510 -13.42 -22.14 -18.31
C SER A 510 -13.33 -20.72 -17.77
N ASN A 511 -14.25 -19.88 -18.19
CA ASN A 511 -14.41 -18.55 -17.66
C ASN A 511 -14.81 -18.63 -16.19
N GLY A 512 -14.04 -18.01 -15.31
CA GLY A 512 -14.38 -17.87 -13.91
C GLY A 512 -13.89 -18.98 -13.00
N ASN A 513 -13.01 -19.86 -13.46
CA ASN A 513 -12.26 -20.70 -12.54
C ASN A 513 -11.22 -19.81 -11.83
N TRP A 514 -11.40 -19.61 -10.56
CA TRP A 514 -10.50 -18.79 -9.74
C TRP A 514 -9.04 -19.29 -9.76
N LEU A 515 -8.81 -20.60 -9.99
CA LEU A 515 -7.47 -21.17 -10.12
C LEU A 515 -6.73 -20.63 -11.35
N ASN A 516 -7.43 -20.38 -12.45
CA ASN A 516 -6.85 -19.77 -13.64
C ASN A 516 -6.43 -18.31 -13.36
N VAL A 517 -7.28 -17.56 -12.66
CA VAL A 517 -6.98 -16.20 -12.21
C VAL A 517 -5.80 -16.22 -11.22
N LEU A 518 -5.79 -17.13 -10.27
CA LEU A 518 -4.70 -17.27 -9.30
C LEU A 518 -3.36 -17.52 -9.99
N VAL A 519 -3.29 -18.42 -10.96
CA VAL A 519 -2.05 -18.73 -11.67
C VAL A 519 -1.59 -17.52 -12.51
N HIS A 520 -2.52 -16.77 -13.09
CA HIS A 520 -2.23 -15.52 -13.81
C HIS A 520 -1.70 -14.46 -12.85
N GLU A 521 -2.47 -14.09 -11.82
CA GLU A 521 -2.14 -12.99 -10.90
C GLU A 521 -0.94 -13.31 -10.01
N PHE A 522 -0.94 -14.51 -9.43
CA PHE A 522 0.16 -14.89 -8.54
C PHE A 522 1.36 -15.46 -9.31
N GLY A 523 1.16 -16.47 -10.15
CA GLY A 523 2.25 -17.10 -10.88
C GLY A 523 2.86 -16.20 -11.94
N GLY A 524 2.02 -15.45 -12.67
CA GLY A 524 2.47 -14.52 -13.71
C GLY A 524 2.97 -13.21 -13.16
N HIS A 525 2.08 -12.39 -12.57
CA HIS A 525 2.44 -11.05 -12.13
C HIS A 525 3.26 -11.02 -10.83
N CYS A 526 2.76 -11.64 -9.77
CA CYS A 526 3.38 -11.50 -8.45
C CYS A 526 4.73 -12.24 -8.38
N PHE A 527 4.75 -13.51 -8.68
CA PHE A 527 5.96 -14.31 -8.68
C PHE A 527 6.82 -14.07 -9.91
N GLY A 528 6.26 -14.23 -11.11
CA GLY A 528 7.00 -14.17 -12.37
C GLY A 528 7.45 -12.77 -12.78
N ARG A 529 6.86 -11.71 -12.19
CA ARG A 529 7.09 -10.31 -12.59
C ARG A 529 6.81 -10.08 -14.08
N LEU A 530 5.82 -10.78 -14.60
CA LEU A 530 5.36 -10.66 -15.97
C LEU A 530 4.31 -9.56 -16.08
N ASP A 531 4.19 -9.00 -17.25
CA ASP A 531 3.14 -8.07 -17.63
C ASP A 531 2.08 -8.77 -18.48
N ASP A 532 0.89 -8.16 -18.60
CA ASP A 532 -0.20 -8.63 -19.43
C ASP A 532 0.19 -8.69 -20.91
N GLU A 533 -0.11 -9.80 -21.56
CA GLU A 533 0.11 -9.97 -23.00
C GLU A 533 -1.16 -9.76 -23.83
N TYR A 534 -2.30 -9.44 -23.20
CA TYR A 534 -3.53 -9.07 -23.87
C TYR A 534 -3.59 -7.56 -24.18
N TRP A 535 -4.59 -7.16 -24.99
CA TRP A 535 -4.83 -5.76 -25.35
C TRP A 535 -6.33 -5.49 -25.56
N HIS A 536 -6.69 -4.20 -25.48
CA HIS A 536 -8.04 -3.73 -25.77
C HIS A 536 -8.10 -2.98 -27.10
N GLU A 537 -9.18 -3.14 -27.88
CA GLU A 537 -9.35 -2.45 -29.18
C GLU A 537 -9.36 -0.93 -29.07
N SER A 538 -9.80 -0.41 -27.94
CA SER A 538 -9.94 1.03 -27.69
C SER A 538 -8.64 1.73 -27.27
N THR A 539 -7.57 1.00 -27.03
CA THR A 539 -6.33 1.61 -26.57
C THR A 539 -5.64 2.37 -27.70
N LYS A 540 -5.58 3.68 -27.54
CA LYS A 540 -4.73 4.54 -28.39
C LYS A 540 -3.27 4.09 -28.26
N PRO A 541 -2.43 4.30 -29.33
CA PRO A 541 -1.01 4.01 -29.21
C PRO A 541 -0.45 4.65 -27.93
N ARG A 542 0.10 3.86 -27.04
CA ARG A 542 0.89 4.40 -25.95
C ARG A 542 2.18 4.92 -26.56
N VAL A 543 2.41 6.23 -26.44
CA VAL A 543 3.61 6.90 -26.94
C VAL A 543 4.76 6.78 -25.94
N SER A 544 4.47 6.42 -24.68
CA SER A 544 5.46 6.20 -23.63
C SER A 544 6.27 4.93 -23.94
N GLU A 545 7.59 5.06 -23.87
CA GLU A 545 8.48 3.90 -23.79
C GLU A 545 7.97 2.97 -22.69
N ILE A 546 7.97 1.65 -22.93
CA ILE A 546 7.92 0.73 -21.81
C ILE A 546 9.19 1.03 -21.05
N GLY A 547 9.06 1.60 -19.88
CA GLY A 547 10.14 1.53 -18.94
C GLY A 547 10.34 0.04 -18.65
N LEU A 548 11.28 -0.57 -19.34
CA LEU A 548 11.93 -1.80 -18.86
C LEU A 548 12.61 -1.36 -17.58
N HIS A 549 11.82 -1.31 -16.49
CA HIS A 549 12.25 -0.79 -15.24
C HIS A 549 13.34 -1.69 -14.72
N SER A 550 14.57 -1.22 -14.81
CA SER A 550 15.72 -1.77 -14.12
C SER A 550 15.64 -1.39 -12.63
N TRP A 551 14.50 -1.76 -12.02
CA TRP A 551 14.37 -1.73 -10.57
C TRP A 551 15.22 -2.86 -9.99
N PRO A 552 15.48 -2.90 -8.67
CA PRO A 552 16.25 -4.00 -8.07
C PRO A 552 15.73 -5.37 -8.48
N VAL A 553 14.46 -5.46 -8.88
CA VAL A 553 13.84 -6.69 -9.43
C VAL A 553 13.27 -6.36 -10.82
N PRO A 554 13.78 -6.96 -11.90
CA PRO A 554 13.25 -6.77 -13.24
C PRO A 554 11.76 -7.12 -13.33
N TYR A 555 11.00 -6.32 -14.06
CA TYR A 555 9.55 -6.50 -14.30
C TYR A 555 9.26 -6.35 -15.80
N ALA A 556 8.17 -6.95 -16.28
CA ALA A 556 7.66 -6.84 -17.64
C ALA A 556 8.64 -7.31 -18.76
N LEU A 557 9.61 -8.17 -18.42
CA LEU A 557 10.57 -8.68 -19.39
C LEU A 557 9.96 -9.56 -20.50
N ASN A 558 8.71 -10.00 -20.33
CA ASN A 558 7.96 -10.78 -21.33
C ASN A 558 7.42 -9.93 -22.46
N ILE A 559 7.34 -8.61 -22.30
CA ILE A 559 6.93 -7.66 -23.34
C ILE A 559 8.15 -6.95 -23.92
N SER A 560 8.15 -6.72 -25.24
CA SER A 560 9.18 -5.95 -25.92
C SER A 560 8.60 -4.72 -26.62
N PRO A 561 9.28 -3.55 -26.57
CA PRO A 561 8.93 -2.39 -27.37
C PRO A 561 9.40 -2.50 -28.82
N SER A 562 10.25 -3.47 -29.14
CA SER A 562 10.89 -3.61 -30.45
C SER A 562 10.51 -4.93 -31.13
N TYR A 563 10.06 -4.84 -32.38
CA TYR A 563 9.84 -5.99 -33.24
C TYR A 563 11.16 -6.62 -33.69
N ASP A 564 12.10 -5.80 -34.19
CA ASP A 564 13.35 -6.28 -34.79
C ASP A 564 14.35 -6.79 -33.76
N ASN A 565 14.24 -6.31 -32.55
CA ASN A 565 15.12 -6.70 -31.42
C ASN A 565 14.36 -6.97 -30.14
N PRO A 566 13.47 -7.98 -30.13
CA PRO A 566 12.73 -8.32 -28.91
C PRO A 566 13.65 -8.86 -27.83
N THR A 567 13.23 -8.73 -26.55
CA THR A 567 13.99 -9.14 -25.37
C THR A 567 14.44 -10.60 -25.39
N TRP A 568 13.69 -11.48 -26.05
CA TRP A 568 13.97 -12.91 -26.19
C TRP A 568 14.77 -13.28 -27.44
N LYS A 569 15.14 -12.30 -28.30
CA LYS A 569 15.81 -12.56 -29.60
C LYS A 569 17.06 -13.42 -29.44
N ALA A 570 17.96 -12.99 -28.60
CA ALA A 570 19.24 -13.68 -28.42
C ALA A 570 19.08 -15.13 -27.90
N ALA A 571 18.11 -15.36 -27.05
CA ALA A 571 17.88 -16.69 -26.47
C ALA A 571 17.11 -17.61 -27.43
N LEU A 572 16.05 -17.11 -28.10
CA LEU A 572 15.03 -17.96 -28.70
C LEU A 572 14.97 -17.86 -30.24
N LEU A 573 15.38 -16.76 -30.86
CA LEU A 573 15.13 -16.51 -32.30
C LEU A 573 16.39 -16.62 -33.15
N GLY A 574 16.17 -17.05 -34.39
CA GLY A 574 17.13 -16.90 -35.49
C GLY A 574 17.06 -15.50 -36.10
N ASP A 575 17.86 -15.27 -37.16
CA ASP A 575 17.92 -13.97 -37.85
C ASP A 575 16.62 -13.60 -38.58
N ASP A 576 15.80 -14.59 -38.91
CA ASP A 576 14.46 -14.46 -39.52
C ASP A 576 13.34 -14.20 -38.51
N LEU A 577 13.67 -13.98 -37.23
CA LEU A 577 12.74 -13.76 -36.13
C LEU A 577 11.78 -14.94 -35.88
N GLN A 578 12.13 -16.13 -36.33
CA GLN A 578 11.46 -17.39 -36.00
C GLN A 578 12.26 -18.18 -34.96
N ALA A 579 11.63 -19.16 -34.36
CA ALA A 579 12.29 -20.05 -33.41
C ALA A 579 13.58 -20.63 -33.99
N LYS A 580 14.66 -20.64 -33.21
CA LYS A 580 15.92 -21.29 -33.61
C LYS A 580 15.66 -22.74 -34.04
N PRO A 581 16.16 -23.19 -35.23
CA PRO A 581 15.99 -24.56 -35.69
C PRO A 581 16.47 -25.62 -34.66
N SER A 582 17.49 -25.27 -33.89
CA SER A 582 18.00 -26.14 -32.81
C SER A 582 17.02 -26.38 -31.68
N LEU A 583 16.14 -25.38 -31.38
CA LEU A 583 15.08 -25.55 -30.39
C LEU A 583 13.92 -26.39 -30.97
N VAL A 584 13.52 -26.11 -32.20
CA VAL A 584 12.46 -26.89 -32.88
C VAL A 584 12.87 -28.34 -33.06
N ALA A 585 14.15 -28.61 -33.24
CA ALA A 585 14.70 -29.97 -33.33
C ALA A 585 14.65 -30.71 -31.99
N LYS A 586 14.72 -29.99 -30.84
CA LYS A 586 14.53 -30.62 -29.50
C LYS A 586 13.08 -31.00 -29.28
N ASP A 587 12.17 -30.11 -29.61
CA ASP A 587 10.74 -30.32 -29.52
C ASP A 587 10.02 -29.42 -30.53
N SER A 588 9.20 -30.01 -31.38
CA SER A 588 8.47 -29.28 -32.43
C SER A 588 7.53 -28.20 -31.88
N ARG A 589 7.12 -28.30 -30.62
CA ARG A 589 6.26 -27.32 -29.94
C ARG A 589 6.97 -25.98 -29.77
N TYR A 590 8.29 -25.88 -29.74
CA TYR A 590 9.04 -24.63 -29.78
C TYR A 590 8.88 -23.85 -31.09
N GLY A 591 8.37 -24.46 -32.16
CA GLY A 591 8.02 -23.77 -33.39
C GLY A 591 6.95 -22.67 -33.22
N ARG A 592 6.31 -22.58 -32.03
CA ARG A 592 5.36 -21.51 -31.67
C ARG A 592 6.04 -20.17 -31.35
N ILE A 593 7.32 -20.19 -31.04
CA ILE A 593 8.09 -19.02 -30.68
C ILE A 593 8.28 -18.10 -31.88
N GLY A 594 8.06 -16.83 -31.71
CA GLY A 594 8.19 -15.81 -32.76
C GLY A 594 8.14 -14.41 -32.17
N VAL A 595 7.58 -13.46 -32.93
CA VAL A 595 7.32 -12.09 -32.51
C VAL A 595 5.89 -11.72 -32.88
N TYR A 596 5.04 -11.57 -31.88
CA TYR A 596 3.61 -11.34 -32.04
C TYR A 596 3.20 -10.00 -31.49
N GLN A 597 2.37 -9.27 -32.20
CA GLN A 597 1.92 -7.95 -31.82
C GLN A 597 0.93 -7.98 -30.66
N GLY A 598 1.01 -6.98 -29.76
CA GLY A 598 0.11 -6.77 -28.62
C GLY A 598 0.71 -7.21 -27.29
N GLY A 599 0.34 -6.51 -26.24
CA GLY A 599 0.75 -6.67 -24.85
C GLY A 599 0.64 -5.36 -24.09
N ASP A 600 0.80 -5.36 -22.76
CA ASP A 600 0.66 -4.17 -21.92
C ASP A 600 -0.63 -3.40 -22.24
N VAL A 601 -1.74 -4.13 -22.37
CA VAL A 601 -3.07 -3.65 -22.80
C VAL A 601 -3.11 -2.86 -24.10
N SER A 602 -2.01 -2.84 -24.90
CA SER A 602 -1.86 -2.07 -26.15
C SER A 602 -1.57 -2.98 -27.35
N VAL A 603 -2.13 -2.62 -28.51
CA VAL A 603 -1.81 -3.25 -29.80
C VAL A 603 -0.51 -2.69 -30.39
N PHE A 604 -0.15 -1.45 -30.06
CA PHE A 604 0.92 -0.71 -30.73
C PHE A 604 2.22 -0.72 -29.93
N ASN A 605 3.33 -0.95 -30.65
CA ASN A 605 4.68 -0.92 -30.09
C ASN A 605 4.86 -1.87 -28.89
N ARG A 606 4.13 -2.98 -28.91
CA ARG A 606 4.17 -4.03 -27.90
C ARG A 606 4.21 -5.37 -28.61
N TRP A 607 5.13 -6.20 -28.18
CA TRP A 607 5.41 -7.50 -28.78
C TRP A 607 5.58 -8.55 -27.72
N ARG A 608 5.17 -9.78 -28.01
CA ARG A 608 5.27 -10.96 -27.14
C ARG A 608 5.83 -12.16 -27.88
N SER A 609 6.28 -13.18 -27.17
CA SER A 609 7.06 -14.28 -27.71
C SER A 609 6.23 -15.40 -28.35
N GLU A 610 4.97 -15.55 -27.93
CA GLU A 610 4.04 -16.60 -28.44
C GLU A 610 2.63 -16.02 -28.61
N LYS A 611 1.80 -16.69 -29.42
CA LYS A 611 0.40 -16.24 -29.68
C LYS A 611 -0.49 -16.35 -28.46
N VAL A 612 -0.24 -17.33 -27.61
CA VAL A 612 -1.07 -17.68 -26.46
C VAL A 612 -0.19 -17.94 -25.24
N SER A 613 -0.68 -17.54 -24.08
CA SER A 613 -0.03 -17.78 -22.80
C SER A 613 -1.00 -17.53 -21.64
N CYS A 614 -0.62 -17.89 -20.43
CA CYS A 614 -1.35 -17.53 -19.21
C CYS A 614 -1.63 -16.03 -19.13
N MET A 615 -0.68 -15.18 -19.53
CA MET A 615 -0.78 -13.71 -19.50
C MET A 615 -1.68 -13.13 -20.60
N ILE A 616 -2.32 -13.98 -21.43
CA ILE A 616 -3.28 -13.56 -22.46
C ILE A 616 -4.71 -13.99 -22.08
N ASP A 617 -4.91 -15.24 -21.70
CA ASP A 617 -6.22 -15.86 -21.59
C ASP A 617 -6.40 -16.77 -20.38
N ASN A 618 -5.57 -16.59 -19.36
CA ASN A 618 -5.60 -17.31 -18.08
C ASN A 618 -5.44 -18.85 -18.19
N ARG A 619 -4.91 -19.37 -19.30
CA ARG A 619 -4.64 -20.81 -19.42
C ARG A 619 -3.46 -21.23 -18.54
N PHE A 620 -3.40 -22.49 -18.12
CA PHE A 620 -2.29 -23.07 -17.35
C PHE A 620 -1.05 -23.33 -18.24
N TYR A 621 -0.60 -22.28 -18.94
CA TYR A 621 0.54 -22.35 -19.83
C TYR A 621 1.27 -21.01 -19.88
N PHE A 622 2.49 -20.98 -19.44
CA PHE A 622 3.41 -19.85 -19.67
C PHE A 622 4.20 -20.07 -20.94
N SER A 623 4.38 -19.01 -21.77
CA SER A 623 5.20 -19.07 -22.96
C SER A 623 6.64 -19.45 -22.62
N THR A 624 7.41 -19.91 -23.60
CA THR A 624 8.81 -20.34 -23.38
C THR A 624 9.64 -19.23 -22.75
N TRP A 625 9.48 -17.99 -23.20
CA TRP A 625 10.19 -16.85 -22.62
C TRP A 625 9.75 -16.56 -21.19
N GLN A 626 8.46 -16.61 -20.91
CA GLN A 626 7.90 -16.45 -19.56
C GLN A 626 8.46 -17.52 -18.62
N ARG A 627 8.51 -18.80 -19.05
CA ARG A 627 9.10 -19.88 -18.25
C ARG A 627 10.58 -19.62 -17.94
N MET A 628 11.36 -19.12 -18.91
CA MET A 628 12.75 -18.76 -18.66
C MET A 628 12.89 -17.63 -17.61
N ILE A 629 12.02 -16.62 -17.66
CA ILE A 629 11.99 -15.51 -16.68
C ILE A 629 11.66 -16.05 -15.29
N ILE A 630 10.62 -16.88 -15.18
CA ILE A 630 10.20 -17.50 -13.91
C ILE A 630 11.31 -18.36 -13.34
N VAL A 631 11.98 -19.20 -14.14
CA VAL A 631 13.09 -20.05 -13.66
C VAL A 631 14.28 -19.22 -13.22
N LYS A 632 14.63 -18.15 -13.93
CA LYS A 632 15.68 -17.21 -13.47
C LYS A 632 15.34 -16.64 -12.10
N ARG A 633 14.08 -16.31 -11.85
CA ARG A 633 13.63 -15.81 -10.56
C ARG A 633 13.69 -16.89 -9.47
N ILE A 634 13.27 -18.13 -9.75
CA ILE A 634 13.42 -19.27 -8.83
C ILE A 634 14.89 -19.42 -8.43
N MET A 635 15.80 -19.43 -9.40
CA MET A 635 17.23 -19.54 -9.14
C MET A 635 17.75 -18.37 -8.30
N SER A 636 17.37 -17.16 -8.63
CA SER A 636 17.75 -15.96 -7.87
C SER A 636 17.27 -16.02 -6.41
N LEU A 637 15.99 -16.33 -6.19
CA LEU A 637 15.42 -16.41 -4.84
C LEU A 637 15.98 -17.56 -4.01
N SER A 638 16.36 -18.67 -4.65
CA SER A 638 16.97 -19.81 -3.97
C SER A 638 18.49 -19.63 -3.73
N GLY A 639 19.09 -18.55 -4.21
CA GLY A 639 20.54 -18.35 -4.17
C GLY A 639 21.32 -19.26 -5.10
N SER A 640 20.64 -19.92 -6.07
CA SER A 640 21.24 -20.82 -7.05
C SER A 640 21.63 -20.08 -8.33
N ALA A 641 22.65 -20.56 -9.03
CA ALA A 641 23.01 -20.00 -10.33
C ALA A 641 22.02 -20.49 -11.42
N TYR A 642 21.51 -19.57 -12.24
CA TYR A 642 20.77 -19.94 -13.43
C TYR A 642 21.69 -20.53 -14.48
N SER A 643 21.29 -21.64 -15.10
CA SER A 643 21.95 -22.25 -16.25
C SER A 643 20.97 -22.42 -17.41
N GLU A 644 21.27 -21.81 -18.56
CA GLU A 644 20.46 -21.98 -19.76
C GLU A 644 20.46 -23.43 -20.25
N ALA A 645 21.59 -24.12 -20.14
CA ALA A 645 21.69 -25.54 -20.49
C ALA A 645 20.76 -26.39 -19.62
N SER A 646 20.76 -26.15 -18.30
CA SER A 646 19.87 -26.84 -17.35
C SER A 646 18.41 -26.48 -17.61
N PHE A 647 18.09 -25.23 -17.96
CA PHE A 647 16.74 -24.88 -18.36
C PHE A 647 16.26 -25.73 -19.54
N TRP A 648 17.05 -25.82 -20.62
CA TRP A 648 16.69 -26.59 -21.82
C TRP A 648 16.63 -28.11 -21.60
N GLU A 649 17.30 -28.62 -20.59
CA GLU A 649 17.23 -30.01 -20.19
C GLU A 649 15.90 -30.34 -19.50
N HIS A 650 15.34 -29.41 -18.73
CA HIS A 650 14.18 -29.63 -17.89
C HIS A 650 12.92 -28.95 -18.39
N ASP A 651 12.99 -28.03 -19.37
CA ASP A 651 11.82 -27.28 -19.84
C ASP A 651 10.80 -28.21 -20.52
N ASN A 652 9.57 -28.06 -20.13
CA ASN A 652 8.43 -28.77 -20.74
C ASN A 652 7.49 -27.77 -21.42
N PRO A 653 7.49 -27.71 -22.77
CA PRO A 653 6.64 -26.78 -23.54
C PRO A 653 5.19 -27.28 -23.71
N ALA A 654 4.72 -28.24 -22.90
CA ALA A 654 3.35 -28.73 -22.99
C ALA A 654 2.33 -27.64 -22.65
N ASP A 655 1.35 -27.46 -23.53
CA ASP A 655 0.16 -26.65 -23.30
C ASP A 655 -1.01 -27.61 -23.01
N PRO A 656 -1.47 -27.72 -21.75
CA PRO A 656 -2.50 -28.70 -21.39
C PRO A 656 -3.80 -28.54 -22.19
N LEU A 657 -4.10 -27.34 -22.67
CA LEU A 657 -5.30 -27.09 -23.47
C LEU A 657 -5.17 -27.53 -24.94
N ARG A 658 -3.95 -27.48 -25.48
CA ARG A 658 -3.71 -27.96 -26.85
C ARG A 658 -3.42 -29.46 -26.93
N ASP A 659 -2.80 -29.97 -25.86
CA ASP A 659 -2.24 -31.30 -25.84
C ASP A 659 -3.18 -32.32 -25.14
N ALA A 660 -4.22 -31.85 -24.45
CA ALA A 660 -5.17 -32.71 -23.75
C ALA A 660 -6.48 -32.89 -24.53
N VAL A 661 -6.86 -34.14 -24.72
CA VAL A 661 -8.21 -34.54 -25.00
C VAL A 661 -8.92 -34.77 -23.66
N SER A 662 -9.82 -33.83 -23.33
CA SER A 662 -10.83 -33.91 -22.24
C SER A 662 -10.31 -34.09 -20.79
N GLY A 663 -10.57 -33.12 -19.94
CA GLY A 663 -10.49 -33.21 -18.47
C GLY A 663 -11.67 -32.50 -17.80
N GLN A 664 -12.25 -33.14 -16.81
CA GLN A 664 -13.42 -32.68 -16.06
C GLN A 664 -13.06 -31.61 -15.05
N THR A 665 -13.88 -30.55 -14.95
CA THR A 665 -13.87 -29.58 -13.85
C THR A 665 -14.64 -30.11 -12.65
N GLN A 666 -14.08 -30.10 -11.47
CA GLN A 666 -14.78 -30.38 -10.22
C GLN A 666 -15.43 -29.09 -9.67
N GLY A 667 -16.72 -29.18 -9.35
CA GLY A 667 -17.49 -28.11 -8.73
C GLY A 667 -17.12 -27.93 -7.25
N GLN A 668 -17.10 -26.68 -6.79
CA GLN A 668 -16.68 -26.29 -5.43
C GLN A 668 -17.85 -25.79 -4.55
N PRO A 669 -17.77 -25.87 -3.21
CA PRO A 669 -18.88 -25.55 -2.32
C PRO A 669 -19.06 -24.05 -2.06
N ARG A 670 -20.31 -23.61 -1.86
CA ARG A 670 -20.70 -22.20 -1.58
C ARG A 670 -20.83 -21.93 -0.08
N LEU A 671 -20.37 -20.75 0.34
CA LEU A 671 -20.45 -20.28 1.73
C LEU A 671 -21.48 -19.14 1.94
N PRO A 672 -22.24 -19.08 3.07
CA PRO A 672 -23.26 -18.07 3.31
C PRO A 672 -22.75 -16.76 3.91
N ARG A 673 -23.38 -15.62 3.59
CA ARG A 673 -22.99 -14.24 3.98
C ARG A 673 -23.76 -13.72 5.20
N ARG A 674 -23.07 -12.97 6.09
CA ARG A 674 -23.67 -12.13 7.16
C ARG A 674 -23.01 -10.73 7.20
N VAL A 675 -23.78 -9.69 7.53
CA VAL A 675 -23.35 -8.27 7.53
C VAL A 675 -23.47 -7.68 8.93
N MET A 676 -22.47 -6.92 9.39
CA MET A 676 -22.48 -6.23 10.69
C MET A 676 -22.14 -4.71 10.58
N PRO A 677 -22.50 -3.86 11.57
CA PRO A 677 -22.46 -2.42 11.44
C PRO A 677 -21.08 -1.77 11.59
N MET A 678 -20.84 -0.72 10.79
CA MET A 678 -19.64 0.12 10.79
C MET A 678 -19.66 1.21 11.88
N LEU A 679 -18.49 1.84 12.12
CA LEU A 679 -18.40 3.09 12.85
C LEU A 679 -19.26 4.16 12.18
N PRO A 680 -20.01 4.99 12.93
CA PRO A 680 -20.67 6.15 12.34
C PRO A 680 -19.64 7.12 11.75
N PRO A 681 -20.00 7.88 10.70
CA PRO A 681 -19.11 8.90 10.16
C PRO A 681 -18.78 9.94 11.26
N PRO A 682 -17.50 10.39 11.36
CA PRO A 682 -17.11 11.36 12.38
C PRO A 682 -17.75 12.74 12.13
N VAL A 683 -18.13 13.40 13.20
CA VAL A 683 -18.57 14.79 13.15
C VAL A 683 -17.33 15.69 13.33
N LEU A 684 -17.13 16.63 12.42
CA LEU A 684 -16.06 17.61 12.48
C LEU A 684 -16.48 18.81 13.35
N HIS A 685 -15.70 19.10 14.38
CA HIS A 685 -15.85 20.32 15.16
C HIS A 685 -14.69 21.27 14.86
N GLU A 686 -15.02 22.54 14.70
CA GLU A 686 -14.01 23.59 14.68
C GLU A 686 -13.43 23.73 16.09
N VAL A 687 -12.16 24.00 16.13
CA VAL A 687 -11.44 24.28 17.36
C VAL A 687 -11.25 25.79 17.38
N ASP A 688 -12.05 26.51 18.16
CA ASP A 688 -11.95 27.97 18.33
C ASP A 688 -10.75 28.36 19.22
#